data_60c97eb11298970219bd8695722f842c
#
_entry.id   60c97eb11298970219bd8695722f842c
#
_cell.length_a   1.000
_cell.length_b   1.000
_cell.length_c   1.000
_cell.angle_alpha   90.00
_cell.angle_beta   90.00
_cell.angle_gamma   90.00
#
_symmetry.space_group_name_H-M   'P 1'
#
loop_
_entity.id
_entity.type
_entity.pdbx_description
1 polymer ?
#
loop_
_entity_poly.entity_id
_entity_poly.type
_entity_poly.pdbx_seq_one_letter_code
_entity_poly.pdbx_strand_id
1 'polypeptide(L)'
;MVKGTPDADAKTEAFAAVKELRGSALLNQTADQLKTSGNSWGLVDTDAGTKSYTDTTDKTATGIYGNNNKSGETLTYALTLDPGKYTITSAHREWWGMTRPMNLTVTVDNITLDAGTIQVDGSNPNAVNTYSFDVRTKQTVTYTITATGTQAPVISWLVVSRTGDAEEIQPNDSIPGTSGSVIRDTNGKAMQAHGGSAAAMKEGTGEGCVNIDLDGDGQITEGKTVYLWYGEDKTNNTRPVDGVKCYVSTDLYNWTDKGTVLYLQSSILPIEESAEKAITSSAGANGTGTTQSYPAMQLSNTNFETLKAWGKLSAAPEGVTEAEFRDVKLFLRAYVTEFEKEPTSAEDISWIAKSYDETKVEAGSFLYPDSKTNGTQTVSRLQLAFEGMYGNYCITERPKMVYNEKTKKFVIIFHADGPLYNNEKLYNWVKNGMQGNCEASRYSRAMVGFATSDTPFGPFKVVNMTRMNYDESLNAQRLGEARDMTVFVDDVDANADGAKDAYVIYSSEMNAKLYASLLNSDYTGLAAKGNTADNQQMAARLVSDNSREAPAVMKYDGWYYMITSGTDGWNSTAHTYYRSQNILSGWEKVGNPAKNDTGKCFDTQVTYIIPIDAAAGKFIYMGDRWNGNKLSDSRTVWLPLQVDATSHTIAILNRTNWKTEELEDLIPVGIQTALPKITWTDGSN
;
A
#
# COMPACT_ATOMS: atom_id res chain seq x y z
N MET A 1 -23.10 11.07 24.92
CA MET A 1 -23.55 9.67 24.98
C MET A 1 -23.40 9.17 26.39
N VAL A 2 -24.36 8.47 26.92
CA VAL A 2 -24.28 7.82 28.23
C VAL A 2 -24.79 6.39 28.03
N LYS A 3 -24.02 5.37 28.36
CA LYS A 3 -24.47 3.99 28.22
C LYS A 3 -25.44 3.61 29.31
N GLY A 4 -26.42 2.82 28.97
CA GLY A 4 -27.59 2.56 29.80
C GLY A 4 -28.72 3.51 29.44
N THR A 5 -29.88 3.33 30.05
CA THR A 5 -30.97 4.33 29.98
C THR A 5 -30.75 5.31 31.12
N PRO A 6 -29.98 6.41 30.92
CA PRO A 6 -29.83 7.38 31.99
C PRO A 6 -31.22 7.94 32.25
N ASP A 7 -31.55 8.16 33.52
CA ASP A 7 -32.77 8.91 33.80
C ASP A 7 -32.62 10.35 33.22
N ALA A 8 -33.76 11.03 33.12
CA ALA A 8 -33.82 12.36 32.54
C ALA A 8 -32.90 13.36 33.25
N ASP A 9 -32.71 13.16 34.55
CA ASP A 9 -31.93 14.07 35.40
C ASP A 9 -30.43 13.95 35.16
N ALA A 10 -29.87 12.72 35.05
CA ALA A 10 -28.48 12.50 34.73
C ALA A 10 -28.11 13.02 33.34
N LYS A 11 -28.99 12.90 32.34
CA LYS A 11 -28.82 13.54 31.05
C LYS A 11 -28.76 15.04 31.18
N THR A 12 -29.68 15.62 31.93
CA THR A 12 -29.82 17.06 32.09
C THR A 12 -28.56 17.67 32.72
N GLU A 13 -28.00 17.05 33.77
CA GLU A 13 -26.80 17.53 34.43
C GLU A 13 -25.54 17.39 33.55
N ALA A 14 -25.34 16.24 32.91
CA ALA A 14 -24.19 16.04 32.00
C ALA A 14 -24.25 17.00 30.80
N PHE A 15 -25.45 17.22 30.26
CA PHE A 15 -25.63 18.13 29.15
C PHE A 15 -25.57 19.61 29.56
N ALA A 16 -26.00 19.98 30.76
CA ALA A 16 -25.82 21.33 31.29
C ALA A 16 -24.34 21.67 31.44
N ALA A 17 -23.53 20.75 32.00
CA ALA A 17 -22.09 20.91 32.12
C ALA A 17 -21.40 21.07 30.75
N VAL A 18 -21.78 20.24 29.76
CA VAL A 18 -21.22 20.32 28.41
C VAL A 18 -21.72 21.60 27.70
N LYS A 19 -22.96 22.00 27.89
CA LYS A 19 -23.49 23.24 27.32
C LYS A 19 -22.80 24.47 27.90
N GLU A 20 -22.48 24.47 29.17
CA GLU A 20 -21.68 25.52 29.81
C GLU A 20 -20.27 25.62 29.20
N LEU A 21 -19.65 24.47 28.96
CA LEU A 21 -18.34 24.40 28.32
C LEU A 21 -18.33 24.82 26.84
N ARG A 22 -19.44 24.68 26.10
CA ARG A 22 -19.48 24.78 24.65
C ARG A 22 -20.49 25.73 24.06
N GLY A 23 -21.41 26.22 24.84
CA GLY A 23 -22.37 27.28 24.41
C GLY A 23 -23.33 26.90 23.29
N SER A 24 -23.41 25.64 22.87
CA SER A 24 -24.18 25.18 21.71
C SER A 24 -25.28 24.19 22.08
N ALA A 25 -26.34 24.13 21.27
CA ALA A 25 -27.34 23.10 21.38
C ALA A 25 -26.73 21.72 21.08
N LEU A 26 -26.91 20.75 22.00
CA LEU A 26 -26.47 19.38 21.81
C LEU A 26 -27.50 18.62 20.96
N LEU A 27 -27.04 18.06 19.87
CA LEU A 27 -27.82 17.17 19.01
C LEU A 27 -27.63 15.73 19.45
N ASN A 28 -28.67 14.88 19.33
CA ASN A 28 -28.60 13.44 19.58
C ASN A 28 -28.16 13.03 20.99
N GLN A 29 -28.98 13.29 21.95
CA GLN A 29 -28.83 12.82 23.33
C GLN A 29 -29.32 11.37 23.45
N THR A 30 -28.46 10.40 23.12
CA THR A 30 -28.86 8.99 23.08
C THR A 30 -27.98 8.11 23.96
N ALA A 31 -28.51 6.95 24.34
CA ALA A 31 -27.72 5.88 24.92
C ALA A 31 -26.63 5.43 23.92
N ASP A 32 -25.58 4.81 24.44
CA ASP A 32 -24.52 4.23 23.66
C ASP A 32 -25.01 3.11 22.73
N GLN A 33 -24.36 2.97 21.59
CA GLN A 33 -24.69 1.95 20.59
C GLN A 33 -23.44 1.40 19.93
N LEU A 34 -23.52 0.21 19.38
CA LEU A 34 -22.48 -0.34 18.54
C LEU A 34 -22.50 0.34 17.16
N LYS A 35 -21.31 0.53 16.56
CA LYS A 35 -21.18 0.98 15.18
C LYS A 35 -21.61 -0.14 14.24
N THR A 36 -22.51 0.21 13.33
CA THR A 36 -23.00 -0.67 12.26
C THR A 36 -22.95 0.10 10.92
N SER A 37 -23.18 -0.59 9.82
CA SER A 37 -23.32 0.06 8.51
C SER A 37 -24.55 0.99 8.42
N GLY A 38 -25.55 0.76 9.27
CA GLY A 38 -26.82 1.51 9.27
C GLY A 38 -26.83 2.76 10.16
N ASN A 39 -25.77 3.05 10.93
CA ASN A 39 -25.73 4.21 11.79
C ASN A 39 -24.48 5.07 11.56
N SER A 40 -24.60 6.38 11.87
CA SER A 40 -23.51 7.35 11.67
C SER A 40 -22.47 7.32 12.79
N TRP A 41 -22.71 6.69 13.91
CA TRP A 41 -21.77 6.62 15.03
C TRP A 41 -22.00 5.39 15.91
N GLY A 42 -20.99 5.01 16.67
CA GLY A 42 -21.06 3.96 17.68
C GLY A 42 -19.72 3.46 18.13
N LEU A 43 -19.73 2.62 19.16
CA LEU A 43 -18.59 1.88 19.63
C LEU A 43 -18.23 0.80 18.60
N VAL A 44 -16.97 0.73 18.23
CA VAL A 44 -16.45 -0.35 17.40
C VAL A 44 -16.29 -1.58 18.29
N ASP A 45 -16.99 -2.65 17.96
CA ASP A 45 -16.85 -3.90 18.71
C ASP A 45 -15.46 -4.46 18.51
N THR A 46 -14.76 -4.68 19.62
CA THR A 46 -13.49 -5.39 19.62
C THR A 46 -13.71 -6.79 20.18
N ASP A 47 -12.98 -7.76 19.71
CA ASP A 47 -13.08 -9.19 20.06
C ASP A 47 -13.09 -9.49 21.58
N ALA A 48 -12.70 -8.52 22.38
CA ALA A 48 -12.63 -8.62 23.84
C ALA A 48 -13.94 -8.32 24.57
N GLY A 49 -14.94 -7.76 23.86
CA GLY A 49 -16.16 -7.25 24.47
C GLY A 49 -15.91 -6.04 25.39
N THR A 50 -16.94 -5.25 25.60
CA THR A 50 -16.93 -4.16 26.56
C THR A 50 -17.94 -4.42 27.66
N LYS A 51 -17.63 -3.97 28.87
CA LYS A 51 -18.55 -4.04 30.03
C LYS A 51 -19.08 -2.65 30.36
N SER A 52 -20.25 -2.59 30.98
CA SER A 52 -20.81 -1.35 31.47
C SER A 52 -20.78 -1.34 33.00
N TYR A 53 -20.58 -0.15 33.55
CA TYR A 53 -20.75 0.16 34.97
C TYR A 53 -21.88 1.18 35.09
N THR A 54 -22.81 0.93 36.05
CA THR A 54 -23.89 1.86 36.39
C THR A 54 -23.64 2.38 37.79
N ASP A 55 -23.32 3.67 37.89
CA ASP A 55 -23.23 4.32 39.19
C ASP A 55 -24.64 4.64 39.69
N THR A 56 -24.95 4.15 40.91
CA THR A 56 -26.25 4.35 41.50
C THR A 56 -26.40 5.67 42.27
N THR A 57 -25.26 6.29 42.59
CA THR A 57 -25.19 7.53 43.35
C THR A 57 -25.04 8.74 42.45
N ASP A 58 -24.16 8.63 41.45
CA ASP A 58 -23.89 9.65 40.43
C ASP A 58 -24.06 9.05 39.03
N LYS A 59 -25.21 9.23 38.44
CA LYS A 59 -25.55 8.62 37.16
C LYS A 59 -24.76 9.21 35.98
N THR A 60 -24.21 10.42 36.13
CA THR A 60 -23.28 10.99 35.15
C THR A 60 -21.96 10.24 35.12
N ALA A 61 -21.63 9.49 36.14
CA ALA A 61 -20.48 8.64 36.27
C ALA A 61 -20.68 7.21 35.75
N THR A 62 -21.86 6.88 35.24
CA THR A 62 -22.11 5.60 34.53
C THR A 62 -21.30 5.58 33.22
N GLY A 63 -20.72 4.44 32.86
CA GLY A 63 -19.92 4.33 31.64
C GLY A 63 -19.62 2.92 31.19
N ILE A 64 -18.64 2.81 30.33
CA ILE A 64 -18.12 1.53 29.82
C ILE A 64 -16.63 1.39 30.09
N TYR A 65 -16.15 0.17 30.09
CA TYR A 65 -14.76 -0.18 30.28
C TYR A 65 -14.38 -1.42 29.47
N GLY A 66 -13.10 -1.53 29.12
CA GLY A 66 -12.54 -2.71 28.48
C GLY A 66 -12.56 -3.94 29.40
N ASN A 67 -12.42 -5.12 28.84
CA ASN A 67 -12.62 -6.39 29.58
C ASN A 67 -11.34 -7.13 29.95
N ASN A 68 -10.17 -6.71 29.43
CA ASN A 68 -8.95 -7.53 29.52
C ASN A 68 -7.92 -7.05 30.54
N ASN A 69 -8.06 -5.84 31.07
CA ASN A 69 -7.10 -5.26 32.02
C ASN A 69 -5.62 -5.44 31.58
N LYS A 70 -5.31 -4.97 30.39
CA LYS A 70 -3.95 -5.05 29.84
C LYS A 70 -3.54 -3.75 29.14
N SER A 71 -2.24 -3.49 29.12
CA SER A 71 -1.68 -2.41 28.31
C SER A 71 -1.99 -2.65 26.82
N GLY A 72 -2.31 -1.57 26.11
CA GLY A 72 -2.70 -1.61 24.70
C GLY A 72 -4.16 -1.99 24.44
N GLU A 73 -4.96 -2.27 25.46
CA GLU A 73 -6.41 -2.45 25.29
C GLU A 73 -7.05 -1.13 24.89
N THR A 74 -8.01 -1.17 23.95
CA THR A 74 -8.65 0.02 23.38
C THR A 74 -10.16 0.03 23.55
N LEU A 75 -10.72 1.22 23.62
CA LEU A 75 -12.12 1.54 23.35
C LEU A 75 -12.14 2.52 22.18
N THR A 76 -12.83 2.17 21.10
CA THR A 76 -12.85 2.98 19.88
C THR A 76 -14.29 3.35 19.49
N TYR A 77 -14.54 4.63 19.30
CA TYR A 77 -15.77 5.15 18.70
C TYR A 77 -15.51 5.54 17.26
N ALA A 78 -16.39 5.13 16.36
CA ALA A 78 -16.40 5.56 14.98
C ALA A 78 -17.57 6.53 14.74
N LEU A 79 -17.29 7.62 14.04
CA LEU A 79 -18.19 8.75 13.84
C LEU A 79 -18.17 9.15 12.37
N THR A 80 -19.26 9.00 11.64
CA THR A 80 -19.35 9.52 10.27
C THR A 80 -19.73 11.01 10.36
N LEU A 81 -18.80 11.87 9.97
CA LEU A 81 -18.91 13.32 10.09
C LEU A 81 -18.90 13.96 8.71
N ASP A 82 -19.74 14.98 8.53
CA ASP A 82 -19.71 15.87 7.37
C ASP A 82 -18.56 16.89 7.50
N PRO A 83 -18.16 17.60 6.42
CA PRO A 83 -17.14 18.63 6.50
C PRO A 83 -17.42 19.67 7.57
N GLY A 84 -16.41 20.02 8.35
CA GLY A 84 -16.53 20.99 9.43
C GLY A 84 -15.38 20.93 10.43
N LYS A 85 -15.30 21.94 11.26
CA LYS A 85 -14.45 21.95 12.46
C LYS A 85 -15.21 21.30 13.62
N TYR A 86 -14.60 20.35 14.29
CA TYR A 86 -15.20 19.58 15.36
C TYR A 86 -14.40 19.64 16.64
N THR A 87 -15.10 19.45 17.71
CA THR A 87 -14.51 19.21 19.04
C THR A 87 -15.09 17.94 19.63
N ILE A 88 -14.21 17.06 20.09
CA ILE A 88 -14.54 15.90 20.92
C ILE A 88 -14.24 16.26 22.37
N THR A 89 -15.22 16.06 23.24
CA THR A 89 -15.04 16.14 24.71
C THR A 89 -15.45 14.78 25.29
N SER A 90 -14.56 14.16 26.04
CA SER A 90 -14.80 12.88 26.70
C SER A 90 -14.57 12.98 28.20
N ALA A 91 -15.40 12.28 28.98
CA ALA A 91 -15.21 12.14 30.42
C ALA A 91 -14.91 10.70 30.80
N HIS A 92 -14.03 10.52 31.74
CA HIS A 92 -13.52 9.25 32.20
C HIS A 92 -13.64 9.16 33.71
N ARG A 93 -14.06 8.00 34.22
CA ARG A 93 -14.31 7.77 35.64
C ARG A 93 -13.64 6.48 36.09
N GLU A 94 -12.89 6.58 37.19
CA GLU A 94 -12.44 5.41 37.96
C GLU A 94 -13.48 5.02 39.03
N TRP A 95 -13.93 3.78 39.02
CA TRP A 95 -14.96 3.29 39.93
C TRP A 95 -14.44 2.37 41.04
N TRP A 96 -13.20 1.86 40.92
CA TRP A 96 -12.68 0.82 41.80
C TRP A 96 -11.41 1.24 42.56
N GLY A 97 -11.01 2.49 42.45
CA GLY A 97 -9.80 3.00 43.09
C GLY A 97 -8.48 2.59 42.42
N MET A 98 -8.56 2.06 41.17
CA MET A 98 -7.37 1.67 40.40
C MET A 98 -6.74 2.84 39.67
N THR A 99 -5.47 2.72 39.31
CA THR A 99 -4.80 3.72 38.46
C THR A 99 -4.90 3.32 36.99
N ARG A 100 -5.50 4.20 36.16
CA ARG A 100 -5.74 3.98 34.72
C ARG A 100 -5.14 5.12 33.92
N PRO A 101 -3.86 5.04 33.53
CA PRO A 101 -3.32 5.94 32.53
C PRO A 101 -3.79 5.53 31.14
N MET A 102 -4.20 6.51 30.31
CA MET A 102 -4.78 6.28 28.99
C MET A 102 -4.26 7.33 28.01
N ASN A 103 -3.97 6.90 26.79
CA ASN A 103 -3.75 7.78 25.64
C ASN A 103 -5.05 7.93 24.85
N LEU A 104 -5.30 9.13 24.38
CA LEU A 104 -6.45 9.50 23.58
C LEU A 104 -5.99 9.91 22.19
N THR A 105 -6.62 9.36 21.15
CA THR A 105 -6.27 9.68 19.77
C THR A 105 -7.52 9.91 18.92
N VAL A 106 -7.41 10.80 17.92
CA VAL A 106 -8.42 10.99 16.87
C VAL A 106 -7.78 10.59 15.54
N THR A 107 -8.42 9.72 14.78
CA THR A 107 -8.00 9.42 13.41
C THR A 107 -8.94 10.07 12.42
N VAL A 108 -8.42 10.96 11.61
CA VAL A 108 -9.10 11.68 10.53
C VAL A 108 -8.19 11.70 9.32
N ASP A 109 -8.74 11.55 8.10
CA ASP A 109 -7.97 11.45 6.84
C ASP A 109 -6.87 10.36 6.89
N ASN A 110 -7.12 9.27 7.62
CA ASN A 110 -6.18 8.18 7.91
C ASN A 110 -4.94 8.60 8.74
N ILE A 111 -4.95 9.80 9.32
CA ILE A 111 -3.91 10.29 10.21
C ILE A 111 -4.38 10.19 11.64
N THR A 112 -3.57 9.58 12.49
CA THR A 112 -3.80 9.55 13.92
C THR A 112 -3.18 10.78 14.58
N LEU A 113 -4.02 11.60 15.15
CA LEU A 113 -3.67 12.79 15.90
C LEU A 113 -3.65 12.46 17.40
N ASP A 114 -2.63 12.90 18.10
CA ASP A 114 -2.57 12.80 19.55
C ASP A 114 -3.60 13.79 20.15
N ALA A 115 -4.59 13.24 20.82
CA ALA A 115 -5.62 14.02 21.49
C ALA A 115 -5.32 14.21 22.99
N GLY A 116 -4.20 13.68 23.46
CA GLY A 116 -3.70 13.85 24.81
C GLY A 116 -3.67 12.59 25.66
N THR A 117 -3.17 12.71 26.85
CA THR A 117 -3.10 11.66 27.87
C THR A 117 -3.91 12.05 29.08
N ILE A 118 -4.55 11.06 29.68
CA ILE A 118 -5.26 11.23 30.94
C ILE A 118 -4.92 10.11 31.90
N GLN A 119 -5.09 10.38 33.20
CA GLN A 119 -5.07 9.38 34.25
C GLN A 119 -6.22 9.61 35.20
N VAL A 120 -6.90 8.55 35.55
CA VAL A 120 -7.88 8.51 36.64
C VAL A 120 -7.43 7.49 37.68
N ASP A 121 -7.67 7.78 38.97
CA ASP A 121 -7.30 6.91 40.08
C ASP A 121 -8.24 7.13 41.29
N GLY A 122 -8.00 6.41 42.38
CA GLY A 122 -8.82 6.52 43.60
C GLY A 122 -8.83 7.89 44.23
N SER A 123 -7.77 8.71 44.03
CA SER A 123 -7.64 10.08 44.59
C SER A 123 -8.23 11.13 43.63
N ASN A 124 -8.11 10.89 42.32
CA ASN A 124 -8.60 11.73 41.24
C ASN A 124 -9.45 10.87 40.29
N PRO A 125 -10.69 10.53 40.71
CA PRO A 125 -11.47 9.53 39.99
C PRO A 125 -12.09 10.05 38.68
N ASN A 126 -12.05 11.35 38.41
CA ASN A 126 -12.66 11.97 37.22
C ASN A 126 -11.62 12.71 36.40
N ALA A 127 -11.68 12.54 35.07
CA ALA A 127 -10.93 13.35 34.12
C ALA A 127 -11.81 13.68 32.92
N VAL A 128 -11.62 14.89 32.37
CA VAL A 128 -12.26 15.33 31.13
C VAL A 128 -11.18 15.75 30.15
N ASN A 129 -11.30 15.31 28.93
CA ASN A 129 -10.40 15.72 27.84
C ASN A 129 -11.21 16.37 26.71
N THR A 130 -10.60 17.35 26.06
CA THR A 130 -11.18 18.06 24.93
C THR A 130 -10.14 18.20 23.83
N TYR A 131 -10.51 17.83 22.61
CA TYR A 131 -9.65 17.93 21.45
C TYR A 131 -10.42 18.46 20.23
N SER A 132 -9.80 19.35 19.45
CA SER A 132 -10.40 19.93 18.25
C SER A 132 -9.66 19.46 17.00
N PHE A 133 -10.40 19.21 15.92
CA PHE A 133 -9.87 18.75 14.64
C PHE A 133 -10.79 19.18 13.49
N ASP A 134 -10.26 19.19 12.28
CA ASP A 134 -11.01 19.48 11.08
C ASP A 134 -11.36 18.19 10.32
N VAL A 135 -12.56 18.14 9.77
CA VAL A 135 -13.03 17.16 8.80
C VAL A 135 -13.26 17.87 7.48
N ARG A 136 -12.46 17.57 6.47
CA ARG A 136 -12.52 18.29 5.19
C ARG A 136 -13.46 17.64 4.19
N THR A 137 -13.56 16.31 4.23
CA THR A 137 -14.51 15.55 3.42
C THR A 137 -15.35 14.65 4.30
N LYS A 138 -16.58 14.33 3.88
CA LYS A 138 -17.42 13.39 4.63
C LYS A 138 -16.72 12.05 4.78
N GLN A 139 -16.45 11.63 6.01
CA GLN A 139 -15.71 10.42 6.32
C GLN A 139 -16.05 9.85 7.69
N THR A 140 -15.55 8.66 7.97
CA THR A 140 -15.58 8.09 9.31
C THR A 140 -14.33 8.49 10.07
N VAL A 141 -14.51 9.21 11.16
CA VAL A 141 -13.47 9.57 12.13
C VAL A 141 -13.53 8.58 13.29
N THR A 142 -12.38 8.15 13.80
CA THR A 142 -12.33 7.32 15.00
C THR A 142 -11.74 8.08 16.18
N TYR A 143 -12.34 7.89 17.36
CA TYR A 143 -11.79 8.33 18.64
C TYR A 143 -11.44 7.10 19.45
N THR A 144 -10.15 6.95 19.77
CA THR A 144 -9.62 5.77 20.44
C THR A 144 -9.01 6.12 21.78
N ILE A 145 -9.38 5.35 22.79
CA ILE A 145 -8.87 5.43 24.17
C ILE A 145 -8.05 4.18 24.38
N THR A 146 -6.75 4.31 24.60
CA THR A 146 -5.81 3.19 24.76
C THR A 146 -5.27 3.15 26.16
N ALA A 147 -5.42 2.03 26.85
CA ALA A 147 -4.77 1.81 28.14
C ALA A 147 -3.25 1.76 27.99
N THR A 148 -2.51 2.56 28.75
CA THR A 148 -1.04 2.53 28.80
C THR A 148 -0.51 1.81 30.04
N GLY A 149 -1.39 1.54 31.01
CA GLY A 149 -1.10 0.72 32.19
C GLY A 149 -1.73 -0.67 32.11
N THR A 150 -1.80 -1.34 33.26
CA THR A 150 -2.33 -2.71 33.37
C THR A 150 -3.85 -2.77 33.58
N GLN A 151 -4.53 -1.64 33.65
CA GLN A 151 -5.97 -1.58 33.84
C GLN A 151 -6.68 -1.17 32.52
N ALA A 152 -7.84 -1.73 32.28
CA ALA A 152 -8.63 -1.46 31.11
C ALA A 152 -8.99 0.03 30.93
N PRO A 153 -9.15 0.54 29.70
CA PRO A 153 -9.60 1.91 29.47
C PRO A 153 -11.06 2.09 29.88
N VAL A 154 -11.42 3.31 30.25
CA VAL A 154 -12.77 3.68 30.74
C VAL A 154 -13.27 4.94 30.06
N ILE A 155 -14.58 5.06 29.88
CA ILE A 155 -15.24 6.28 29.42
C ILE A 155 -16.65 6.36 30.01
N SER A 156 -17.04 7.53 30.50
CA SER A 156 -18.38 7.79 31.01
C SER A 156 -19.29 8.41 29.95
N TRP A 157 -18.79 9.45 29.25
CA TRP A 157 -19.56 10.07 28.16
C TRP A 157 -18.64 10.65 27.10
N LEU A 158 -19.19 10.85 25.92
CA LEU A 158 -18.54 11.43 24.76
C LEU A 158 -19.48 12.45 24.11
N VAL A 159 -18.98 13.66 23.86
CA VAL A 159 -19.70 14.68 23.11
C VAL A 159 -18.87 15.09 21.90
N VAL A 160 -19.52 15.13 20.76
CA VAL A 160 -18.93 15.62 19.51
C VAL A 160 -19.74 16.79 19.05
N SER A 161 -19.10 17.93 18.91
CA SER A 161 -19.73 19.19 18.51
C SER A 161 -19.09 19.72 17.23
N ARG A 162 -19.90 20.07 16.22
CA ARG A 162 -19.44 20.87 15.10
C ARG A 162 -19.34 22.32 15.58
N THR A 163 -18.16 22.91 15.50
CA THR A 163 -17.87 24.25 16.04
C THR A 163 -17.74 25.32 14.96
N GLY A 164 -17.71 24.91 13.70
CA GLY A 164 -17.58 25.81 12.56
C GLY A 164 -17.41 25.06 11.25
N ASP A 165 -17.11 25.80 10.21
CA ASP A 165 -16.70 25.25 8.93
C ASP A 165 -15.24 24.77 9.02
N ALA A 166 -14.90 23.74 8.23
CA ALA A 166 -13.53 23.29 8.10
C ALA A 166 -12.67 24.44 7.54
N GLU A 167 -11.40 24.47 7.93
CA GLU A 167 -10.46 25.40 7.30
C GLU A 167 -10.41 25.17 5.80
N GLU A 168 -10.39 26.23 5.01
CA GLU A 168 -10.23 26.15 3.57
C GLU A 168 -8.91 25.44 3.25
N ILE A 169 -8.97 24.49 2.30
CA ILE A 169 -7.77 23.80 1.84
C ILE A 169 -6.93 24.80 1.08
N GLN A 170 -5.78 25.14 1.65
CA GLN A 170 -4.82 25.95 0.94
C GLN A 170 -4.02 25.03 -0.01
N PRO A 171 -3.80 25.46 -1.26
CA PRO A 171 -2.91 24.72 -2.16
C PRO A 171 -1.54 24.53 -1.52
N ASN A 172 -0.94 23.35 -1.75
CA ASN A 172 0.44 23.15 -1.34
C ASN A 172 1.35 24.02 -2.20
N ASP A 173 2.34 24.64 -1.60
CA ASP A 173 3.30 25.54 -2.25
C ASP A 173 4.73 25.04 -2.22
N SER A 174 4.94 23.85 -1.70
CA SER A 174 6.25 23.25 -1.53
C SER A 174 6.16 21.71 -1.43
N ILE A 175 7.26 21.05 -1.74
CA ILE A 175 7.42 19.60 -1.58
C ILE A 175 7.92 19.31 -0.16
N PRO A 176 7.23 18.46 0.61
CA PRO A 176 7.73 18.02 1.91
C PRO A 176 9.01 17.20 1.75
N GLY A 177 10.09 17.73 2.26
CA GLY A 177 11.38 17.04 2.36
C GLY A 177 11.52 16.33 3.70
N THR A 178 12.64 16.57 4.38
CA THR A 178 12.94 15.92 5.67
C THR A 178 12.00 16.31 6.81
N SER A 179 11.15 17.35 6.63
CA SER A 179 10.06 17.64 7.55
C SER A 179 9.16 16.43 7.77
N GLY A 180 8.94 15.62 6.70
CA GLY A 180 7.99 14.52 6.73
C GLY A 180 6.56 15.00 6.96
N SER A 181 6.23 16.21 6.53
CA SER A 181 4.87 16.74 6.60
C SER A 181 3.93 15.90 5.74
N VAL A 182 2.68 15.78 6.16
CA VAL A 182 1.67 15.04 5.42
C VAL A 182 1.38 15.74 4.10
N ILE A 183 1.58 15.06 3.00
CA ILE A 183 1.09 15.52 1.70
C ILE A 183 -0.41 15.25 1.65
N ARG A 184 -1.19 16.30 1.34
CA ARG A 184 -2.64 16.20 1.17
C ARG A 184 -3.00 16.40 -0.27
N ASP A 185 -3.99 15.65 -0.74
CA ASP A 185 -4.57 15.85 -2.05
C ASP A 185 -5.42 17.13 -2.10
N THR A 186 -5.92 17.47 -3.29
CA THR A 186 -6.78 18.64 -3.50
C THR A 186 -8.11 18.60 -2.73
N ASN A 187 -8.47 17.45 -2.17
CA ASN A 187 -9.62 17.28 -1.27
C ASN A 187 -9.21 17.35 0.22
N GLY A 188 -7.93 17.58 0.51
CA GLY A 188 -7.39 17.68 1.86
C GLY A 188 -7.16 16.34 2.56
N LYS A 189 -7.31 15.21 1.87
CA LYS A 189 -7.02 13.87 2.42
C LYS A 189 -5.53 13.59 2.37
N ALA A 190 -5.02 12.88 3.37
CA ALA A 190 -3.65 12.38 3.34
C ALA A 190 -3.46 11.41 2.17
N MET A 191 -2.43 11.63 1.40
CA MET A 191 -2.11 10.79 0.26
C MET A 191 -1.61 9.42 0.72
N GLN A 192 -2.03 8.39 -0.01
CA GLN A 192 -1.66 6.99 0.22
C GLN A 192 -1.12 6.42 -1.10
N ALA A 193 0.16 6.62 -1.33
CA ALA A 193 0.86 6.12 -2.53
C ALA A 193 2.30 5.74 -2.17
N HIS A 194 2.44 4.72 -1.34
CA HIS A 194 3.72 4.28 -0.80
C HIS A 194 4.41 3.26 -1.72
N GLY A 195 5.72 3.09 -1.58
CA GLY A 195 6.49 2.08 -2.31
C GLY A 195 6.48 2.23 -3.84
N GLY A 196 5.92 3.31 -4.35
CA GLY A 196 5.54 3.45 -5.74
C GLY A 196 6.53 4.11 -6.68
N SER A 197 6.01 4.76 -7.72
CA SER A 197 6.77 5.57 -8.66
C SER A 197 6.01 6.82 -9.07
N ALA A 198 6.73 7.84 -9.50
CA ALA A 198 6.14 8.98 -10.18
C ALA A 198 6.80 9.19 -11.54
N ALA A 199 6.00 9.52 -12.54
CA ALA A 199 6.43 9.75 -13.91
C ALA A 199 6.05 11.17 -14.35
N ALA A 200 6.97 11.87 -15.01
CA ALA A 200 6.68 13.09 -15.76
C ALA A 200 6.39 12.70 -17.21
N MET A 201 5.21 13.02 -17.70
CA MET A 201 4.79 12.73 -19.08
C MET A 201 4.23 13.99 -19.74
N LYS A 202 4.25 14.03 -21.06
CA LYS A 202 3.72 15.18 -21.81
C LYS A 202 2.55 14.73 -22.68
N GLU A 203 1.49 15.51 -22.65
CA GLU A 203 0.35 15.34 -23.55
C GLU A 203 0.64 15.85 -24.95
N GLY A 204 0.00 15.26 -25.95
CA GLY A 204 0.04 15.75 -27.33
C GLY A 204 0.56 14.73 -28.33
N THR A 205 0.84 15.23 -29.54
CA THR A 205 1.30 14.46 -30.69
C THR A 205 2.76 14.71 -31.06
N GLY A 206 3.42 15.66 -30.38
CA GLY A 206 4.81 15.98 -30.59
C GLY A 206 5.77 14.89 -30.12
N GLU A 207 7.04 15.05 -30.44
CA GLU A 207 8.08 14.12 -29.99
C GLU A 207 8.14 14.04 -28.46
N GLY A 208 8.13 12.82 -27.91
CA GLY A 208 8.13 12.58 -26.46
C GLY A 208 6.78 12.86 -25.77
N CYS A 209 5.73 13.14 -26.56
CA CYS A 209 4.38 13.31 -26.03
C CYS A 209 3.53 12.03 -26.24
N VAL A 210 2.48 11.89 -25.45
CA VAL A 210 1.47 10.86 -25.61
C VAL A 210 0.12 11.49 -25.90
N ASN A 211 -0.57 10.99 -26.92
CA ASN A 211 -1.87 11.50 -27.34
C ASN A 211 -2.99 10.93 -26.47
N ILE A 212 -2.92 11.22 -25.19
CA ILE A 212 -3.84 10.76 -24.15
C ILE A 212 -4.04 11.91 -23.17
N ASP A 213 -5.26 12.09 -22.67
CA ASP A 213 -5.56 12.97 -21.54
C ASP A 213 -4.93 12.38 -20.26
N LEU A 214 -3.82 12.94 -19.82
CA LEU A 214 -3.01 12.42 -18.72
C LEU A 214 -3.46 12.93 -17.35
N ASP A 215 -4.22 14.01 -17.26
CA ASP A 215 -4.71 14.53 -15.98
C ASP A 215 -6.23 14.38 -15.82
N GLY A 216 -6.91 13.89 -16.85
CA GLY A 216 -8.34 13.61 -16.81
C GLY A 216 -9.21 14.87 -16.74
N ASP A 217 -8.78 15.95 -17.39
CA ASP A 217 -9.55 17.19 -17.54
C ASP A 217 -10.50 17.16 -18.75
N GLY A 218 -10.43 16.10 -19.54
CA GLY A 218 -11.23 15.89 -20.76
C GLY A 218 -10.61 16.51 -22.01
N GLN A 219 -9.38 17.02 -21.94
CA GLN A 219 -8.67 17.65 -23.04
C GLN A 219 -7.26 17.10 -23.15
N ILE A 220 -6.71 17.10 -24.36
CA ILE A 220 -5.27 16.83 -24.60
C ILE A 220 -4.63 18.16 -24.96
N THR A 221 -3.76 18.66 -24.09
CA THR A 221 -3.07 19.94 -24.28
C THR A 221 -1.65 19.70 -24.74
N GLU A 222 -1.33 20.12 -25.96
CA GLU A 222 -0.02 19.89 -26.59
C GLU A 222 1.14 20.42 -25.73
N GLY A 223 2.05 19.52 -25.38
CA GLY A 223 3.24 19.84 -24.57
C GLY A 223 3.02 20.03 -23.08
N LYS A 224 1.77 19.89 -22.57
CA LYS A 224 1.46 19.99 -21.14
C LYS A 224 2.15 18.86 -20.38
N THR A 225 2.97 19.22 -19.40
CA THR A 225 3.58 18.22 -18.51
C THR A 225 2.62 17.83 -17.41
N VAL A 226 2.45 16.54 -17.24
CA VAL A 226 1.63 15.93 -16.20
C VAL A 226 2.48 14.94 -15.40
N TYR A 227 2.37 15.02 -14.09
CA TYR A 227 3.01 14.10 -13.17
C TYR A 227 2.00 13.08 -12.66
N LEU A 228 2.34 11.81 -12.81
CA LEU A 228 1.51 10.68 -12.41
C LEU A 228 2.22 9.94 -11.28
N TRP A 229 1.63 9.87 -10.11
CA TRP A 229 2.18 9.18 -8.94
C TRP A 229 1.33 7.97 -8.58
N TYR A 230 1.95 6.79 -8.68
CA TYR A 230 1.33 5.51 -8.33
C TYR A 230 1.99 4.95 -7.08
N GLY A 231 1.19 4.31 -6.21
CA GLY A 231 1.73 3.67 -5.02
C GLY A 231 0.70 2.83 -4.27
N GLU A 232 1.21 2.13 -3.30
CA GLU A 232 0.43 1.23 -2.45
C GLU A 232 -0.55 2.01 -1.58
N ASP A 233 -1.82 1.59 -1.57
CA ASP A 233 -2.81 2.10 -0.63
C ASP A 233 -2.67 1.41 0.73
N LYS A 234 -2.25 2.15 1.73
CA LYS A 234 -2.11 1.69 3.12
C LYS A 234 -3.24 2.21 4.03
N THR A 235 -4.33 2.72 3.45
CA THR A 235 -5.44 3.34 4.18
C THR A 235 -5.94 2.48 5.34
N ASN A 236 -6.14 1.19 5.12
CA ASN A 236 -6.65 0.27 6.15
C ASN A 236 -5.57 -0.28 7.07
N ASN A 237 -4.36 0.24 7.01
CA ASN A 237 -3.23 -0.19 7.85
C ASN A 237 -2.94 -1.68 7.75
N THR A 238 -3.34 -2.32 6.68
CA THR A 238 -3.25 -3.76 6.52
C THR A 238 -2.15 -4.15 5.54
N ARG A 239 -1.65 -5.33 5.72
CA ARG A 239 -1.09 -6.18 4.68
C ARG A 239 -2.14 -7.25 4.40
N PRO A 240 -2.62 -7.38 3.22
CA PRO A 240 -2.27 -6.71 1.97
C PRO A 240 -2.76 -5.26 1.89
N VAL A 241 -2.24 -4.52 0.92
CA VAL A 241 -2.75 -3.21 0.54
C VAL A 241 -4.12 -3.34 -0.12
N ASP A 242 -4.91 -2.28 -0.09
CA ASP A 242 -6.22 -2.27 -0.75
C ASP A 242 -6.11 -2.22 -2.28
N GLY A 243 -4.94 -1.88 -2.79
CA GLY A 243 -4.63 -1.79 -4.22
C GLY A 243 -3.54 -0.74 -4.49
N VAL A 244 -3.45 -0.33 -5.73
CA VAL A 244 -2.56 0.74 -6.18
C VAL A 244 -3.37 1.97 -6.50
N LYS A 245 -3.07 3.07 -5.84
CA LYS A 245 -3.66 4.38 -6.12
C LYS A 245 -2.88 5.14 -7.18
N CYS A 246 -3.59 6.05 -7.85
CA CYS A 246 -3.01 7.03 -8.75
C CYS A 246 -3.38 8.44 -8.30
N TYR A 247 -2.39 9.32 -8.28
CA TYR A 247 -2.56 10.75 -8.09
C TYR A 247 -1.96 11.49 -9.28
N VAL A 248 -2.55 12.61 -9.64
CA VAL A 248 -2.09 13.44 -10.76
C VAL A 248 -1.84 14.87 -10.33
N SER A 249 -0.79 15.47 -10.87
CA SER A 249 -0.41 16.86 -10.64
C SER A 249 0.17 17.48 -11.92
N THR A 250 0.06 18.80 -12.04
CA THR A 250 0.74 19.56 -13.08
C THR A 250 1.88 20.44 -12.52
N ASP A 251 2.07 20.44 -11.19
CA ASP A 251 3.04 21.30 -10.50
C ASP A 251 3.91 20.58 -9.46
N LEU A 252 3.70 19.28 -9.20
CA LEU A 252 4.32 18.46 -8.15
C LEU A 252 3.90 18.83 -6.71
N TYR A 253 3.06 19.80 -6.52
CA TYR A 253 2.60 20.25 -5.21
C TYR A 253 1.17 19.82 -4.94
N ASN A 254 0.29 20.05 -5.90
CA ASN A 254 -1.14 19.85 -5.79
C ASN A 254 -1.55 18.57 -6.53
N TRP A 255 -1.97 17.58 -5.78
CA TRP A 255 -2.26 16.26 -6.28
C TRP A 255 -3.74 15.94 -6.22
N THR A 256 -4.32 15.50 -7.33
CA THR A 256 -5.70 15.05 -7.40
C THR A 256 -5.76 13.53 -7.31
N ASP A 257 -6.52 13.00 -6.35
CA ASP A 257 -6.75 11.55 -6.21
C ASP A 257 -7.64 11.04 -7.36
N LYS A 258 -7.10 10.14 -8.16
CA LYS A 258 -7.82 9.44 -9.25
C LYS A 258 -8.36 8.07 -8.78
N GLY A 259 -8.22 7.76 -7.50
CA GLY A 259 -8.73 6.52 -6.91
C GLY A 259 -7.77 5.34 -7.04
N THR A 260 -8.29 4.16 -6.78
CA THR A 260 -7.57 2.90 -6.92
C THR A 260 -7.64 2.44 -8.37
N VAL A 261 -6.49 2.36 -9.02
CA VAL A 261 -6.37 2.03 -10.45
C VAL A 261 -6.06 0.56 -10.72
N LEU A 262 -5.45 -0.11 -9.75
CA LEU A 262 -5.25 -1.56 -9.74
C LEU A 262 -5.78 -2.11 -8.42
N TYR A 263 -6.88 -2.85 -8.51
CA TYR A 263 -7.42 -3.59 -7.37
C TYR A 263 -6.76 -4.95 -7.32
N LEU A 264 -6.29 -5.35 -6.16
CA LEU A 264 -5.75 -6.70 -5.96
C LEU A 264 -6.74 -7.80 -6.27
N GLN A 265 -8.01 -7.45 -6.27
CA GLN A 265 -9.13 -8.35 -6.41
C GLN A 265 -9.68 -8.42 -7.84
N SER A 266 -9.01 -7.83 -8.84
CA SER A 266 -9.62 -7.60 -10.15
C SER A 266 -9.26 -8.58 -11.24
N SER A 267 -8.36 -9.53 -11.05
CA SER A 267 -8.10 -10.51 -12.10
C SER A 267 -7.65 -11.86 -11.60
N ILE A 268 -8.16 -12.90 -12.24
CA ILE A 268 -7.64 -14.23 -12.12
C ILE A 268 -6.43 -14.31 -13.02
N LEU A 269 -5.33 -14.67 -12.41
CA LEU A 269 -4.04 -14.60 -13.03
C LEU A 269 -3.74 -15.83 -13.86
N PRO A 270 -3.35 -15.65 -15.09
CA PRO A 270 -2.53 -16.63 -15.75
C PRO A 270 -1.14 -16.66 -15.06
N ILE A 271 -0.90 -17.67 -14.25
CA ILE A 271 0.45 -17.94 -13.76
C ILE A 271 1.22 -18.63 -14.88
N GLU A 272 2.36 -18.09 -15.25
CA GLU A 272 3.19 -18.75 -16.24
C GLU A 272 3.64 -20.15 -15.80
N GLU A 273 3.67 -21.09 -16.72
CA GLU A 273 4.10 -22.46 -16.46
C GLU A 273 5.52 -22.55 -15.86
N SER A 274 6.42 -21.67 -16.31
CA SER A 274 7.77 -21.57 -15.74
C SER A 274 7.78 -21.11 -14.29
N ALA A 275 6.86 -20.21 -13.91
CA ALA A 275 6.73 -19.76 -12.54
C ALA A 275 6.19 -20.86 -11.62
N GLU A 276 5.24 -21.67 -12.10
CA GLU A 276 4.75 -22.83 -11.37
C GLU A 276 5.85 -23.86 -11.14
N LYS A 277 6.64 -24.15 -12.14
CA LYS A 277 7.79 -25.05 -12.03
C LYS A 277 8.83 -24.53 -11.04
N ALA A 278 9.13 -23.22 -11.08
CA ALA A 278 10.05 -22.60 -10.14
C ALA A 278 9.51 -22.59 -8.70
N ILE A 279 8.22 -22.33 -8.52
CA ILE A 279 7.56 -22.38 -7.20
C ILE A 279 7.60 -23.81 -6.64
N THR A 280 7.34 -24.83 -7.46
CA THR A 280 7.37 -26.23 -7.07
C THR A 280 8.77 -26.69 -6.72
N SER A 281 9.77 -26.32 -7.49
CA SER A 281 11.16 -26.69 -7.23
C SER A 281 11.74 -26.00 -5.99
N SER A 282 11.29 -24.79 -5.68
CA SER A 282 11.71 -24.06 -4.49
C SER A 282 10.99 -24.49 -3.21
N ALA A 283 9.88 -25.19 -3.32
CA ALA A 283 9.13 -25.73 -2.18
C ALA A 283 9.87 -26.85 -1.43
N GLY A 284 11.00 -27.32 -1.95
CA GLY A 284 11.84 -28.37 -1.33
C GLY A 284 12.35 -28.06 0.08
N ALA A 285 12.22 -26.82 0.56
CA ALA A 285 12.57 -26.47 1.94
C ALA A 285 11.43 -26.70 2.95
N ASN A 286 10.18 -26.78 2.51
CA ASN A 286 9.00 -26.92 3.39
C ASN A 286 7.90 -27.83 2.81
N GLY A 287 8.10 -28.46 1.68
CA GLY A 287 7.11 -29.33 1.05
C GLY A 287 7.78 -30.39 0.19
N THR A 288 7.41 -31.59 0.39
CA THR A 288 7.73 -32.69 -0.49
C THR A 288 7.28 -32.34 -1.90
N GLY A 289 8.22 -32.34 -2.85
CA GLY A 289 7.97 -32.08 -4.27
C GLY A 289 6.93 -33.04 -4.84
N THR A 290 5.68 -32.64 -4.79
CA THR A 290 4.56 -33.41 -5.33
C THR A 290 4.02 -32.72 -6.57
N THR A 291 3.67 -33.52 -7.55
CA THR A 291 3.04 -33.10 -8.79
C THR A 291 1.73 -32.34 -8.46
N GLN A 292 1.59 -31.14 -8.97
CA GLN A 292 0.39 -30.36 -8.77
C GLN A 292 -0.62 -30.68 -9.86
N SER A 293 -1.82 -31.01 -9.47
CA SER A 293 -2.95 -31.10 -10.36
C SER A 293 -4.11 -30.26 -9.82
N TYR A 294 -4.87 -29.63 -10.68
CA TYR A 294 -5.96 -28.73 -10.31
C TYR A 294 -7.29 -29.28 -10.84
N PRO A 295 -8.29 -29.53 -9.98
CA PRO A 295 -9.59 -29.95 -10.46
C PRO A 295 -10.24 -28.80 -11.23
N ALA A 296 -10.92 -29.17 -12.32
CA ALA A 296 -11.81 -28.24 -12.98
C ALA A 296 -12.89 -27.81 -12.00
N MET A 297 -13.11 -26.51 -11.88
CA MET A 297 -14.18 -25.98 -11.05
C MET A 297 -15.52 -26.24 -11.74
N GLN A 298 -16.37 -27.02 -11.10
CA GLN A 298 -17.73 -27.21 -11.55
C GLN A 298 -18.61 -26.21 -10.83
N LEU A 299 -19.16 -25.26 -11.58
CA LEU A 299 -20.33 -24.54 -11.11
C LEU A 299 -21.46 -25.58 -10.98
N SER A 300 -22.16 -25.56 -9.86
CA SER A 300 -23.31 -26.44 -9.67
C SER A 300 -24.34 -26.20 -10.78
N ASN A 301 -25.18 -27.20 -11.07
CA ASN A 301 -26.33 -27.06 -11.96
C ASN A 301 -27.39 -26.09 -11.42
N THR A 302 -27.10 -25.38 -10.36
CA THR A 302 -27.97 -24.40 -9.73
C THR A 302 -28.13 -23.19 -10.65
N ASN A 303 -29.35 -22.68 -10.80
CA ASN A 303 -29.62 -21.56 -11.67
C ASN A 303 -28.98 -20.26 -11.15
N PHE A 304 -28.75 -19.34 -12.07
CA PHE A 304 -28.04 -18.08 -11.82
C PHE A 304 -28.64 -17.26 -10.67
N GLU A 305 -29.96 -17.14 -10.57
CA GLU A 305 -30.60 -16.34 -9.53
C GLU A 305 -30.34 -16.93 -8.13
N THR A 306 -30.32 -18.25 -8.04
CA THR A 306 -29.97 -18.96 -6.80
C THR A 306 -28.50 -18.72 -6.46
N LEU A 307 -27.58 -18.84 -7.39
CA LEU A 307 -26.16 -18.58 -7.19
C LEU A 307 -25.91 -17.13 -6.76
N LYS A 308 -26.60 -16.19 -7.39
CA LYS A 308 -26.53 -14.77 -7.05
C LYS A 308 -27.06 -14.49 -5.64
N ALA A 309 -28.12 -15.18 -5.23
CA ALA A 309 -28.66 -15.08 -3.88
C ALA A 309 -27.67 -15.58 -2.82
N TRP A 310 -26.87 -16.60 -3.14
CA TRP A 310 -25.84 -17.13 -2.23
C TRP A 310 -24.79 -16.08 -1.88
N GLY A 311 -24.49 -15.16 -2.79
CA GLY A 311 -23.56 -14.06 -2.51
C GLY A 311 -23.92 -13.22 -1.28
N LYS A 312 -25.20 -13.20 -0.92
CA LYS A 312 -25.75 -12.41 0.20
C LYS A 312 -25.92 -13.21 1.49
N LEU A 313 -25.72 -14.52 1.44
CA LEU A 313 -25.89 -15.39 2.61
C LEU A 313 -24.60 -15.45 3.44
N SER A 314 -24.74 -15.67 4.73
CA SER A 314 -23.64 -15.87 5.67
C SER A 314 -23.23 -17.33 5.85
N ALA A 315 -24.10 -18.27 5.47
CA ALA A 315 -23.87 -19.72 5.57
C ALA A 315 -24.43 -20.44 4.34
N ALA A 316 -23.92 -21.63 4.06
CA ALA A 316 -24.36 -22.45 2.94
C ALA A 316 -25.84 -22.84 3.10
N PRO A 317 -26.63 -22.79 2.01
CA PRO A 317 -28.00 -23.31 2.02
C PRO A 317 -28.04 -24.81 2.26
N GLU A 318 -29.20 -25.32 2.70
CA GLU A 318 -29.41 -26.75 2.90
C GLU A 318 -29.14 -27.53 1.58
N GLY A 319 -28.34 -28.59 1.68
CA GLY A 319 -27.98 -29.44 0.54
C GLY A 319 -26.84 -28.92 -0.31
N VAL A 320 -26.27 -27.73 0.00
CA VAL A 320 -25.09 -27.16 -0.65
C VAL A 320 -23.88 -27.40 0.25
N THR A 321 -22.80 -27.86 -0.33
CA THR A 321 -21.56 -28.03 0.41
C THR A 321 -20.92 -26.68 0.72
N GLU A 322 -20.25 -26.57 1.87
CA GLU A 322 -19.51 -25.36 2.24
C GLU A 322 -18.45 -24.97 1.18
N ALA A 323 -17.83 -25.96 0.55
CA ALA A 323 -16.88 -25.70 -0.53
C ALA A 323 -17.52 -25.05 -1.75
N GLU A 324 -18.64 -25.60 -2.22
CA GLU A 324 -19.39 -25.08 -3.36
C GLU A 324 -19.91 -23.66 -3.07
N PHE A 325 -20.50 -23.46 -1.90
CA PHE A 325 -21.00 -22.17 -1.47
C PHE A 325 -19.90 -21.11 -1.44
N ARG A 326 -18.77 -21.45 -0.87
CA ARG A 326 -17.59 -20.56 -0.81
C ARG A 326 -17.06 -20.22 -2.20
N ASP A 327 -16.95 -21.22 -3.07
CA ASP A 327 -16.45 -21.01 -4.43
C ASP A 327 -17.36 -20.06 -5.22
N VAL A 328 -18.68 -20.21 -5.11
CA VAL A 328 -19.64 -19.30 -5.73
C VAL A 328 -19.48 -17.87 -5.20
N LYS A 329 -19.31 -17.70 -3.89
CA LYS A 329 -19.10 -16.37 -3.29
C LYS A 329 -17.82 -15.72 -3.80
N LEU A 330 -16.74 -16.47 -3.95
CA LEU A 330 -15.49 -15.98 -4.53
C LEU A 330 -15.66 -15.52 -5.98
N PHE A 331 -16.40 -16.30 -6.79
CA PHE A 331 -16.69 -15.93 -8.17
C PHE A 331 -17.51 -14.65 -8.28
N LEU A 332 -18.57 -14.53 -7.50
CA LEU A 332 -19.41 -13.35 -7.49
C LEU A 332 -18.60 -12.10 -7.12
N ARG A 333 -17.79 -12.22 -6.07
CA ARG A 333 -16.91 -11.13 -5.63
C ARG A 333 -15.91 -10.73 -6.72
N ALA A 334 -15.25 -11.70 -7.35
CA ALA A 334 -14.27 -11.43 -8.39
C ALA A 334 -14.90 -10.75 -9.61
N TYR A 335 -16.08 -11.19 -10.03
CA TYR A 335 -16.79 -10.56 -11.13
C TYR A 335 -17.14 -9.10 -10.83
N VAL A 336 -17.71 -8.83 -9.65
CA VAL A 336 -18.03 -7.45 -9.23
C VAL A 336 -16.79 -6.58 -9.22
N THR A 337 -15.68 -7.10 -8.72
CA THR A 337 -14.43 -6.35 -8.66
C THR A 337 -13.85 -6.07 -10.05
N GLU A 338 -13.89 -7.05 -10.94
CA GLU A 338 -13.33 -6.90 -12.31
C GLU A 338 -14.14 -5.94 -13.18
N PHE A 339 -15.47 -5.99 -13.06
CA PHE A 339 -16.36 -5.28 -13.96
C PHE A 339 -17.10 -4.09 -13.32
N GLU A 340 -16.89 -3.85 -12.04
CA GLU A 340 -17.58 -2.80 -11.25
C GLU A 340 -19.10 -2.82 -11.39
N LYS A 341 -19.66 -4.01 -11.65
CA LYS A 341 -21.09 -4.25 -11.79
C LYS A 341 -21.47 -5.64 -11.30
N GLU A 342 -22.72 -5.80 -10.92
CA GLU A 342 -23.27 -7.10 -10.56
C GLU A 342 -23.37 -8.00 -11.82
N PRO A 343 -23.12 -9.31 -11.70
CA PRO A 343 -23.33 -10.24 -12.80
C PRO A 343 -24.83 -10.30 -13.18
N THR A 344 -25.11 -10.43 -14.46
CA THR A 344 -26.47 -10.48 -15.02
C THR A 344 -26.86 -11.84 -15.57
N SER A 345 -25.90 -12.75 -15.72
CA SER A 345 -26.13 -14.08 -16.27
C SER A 345 -25.18 -15.13 -15.64
N ALA A 346 -25.50 -16.41 -15.83
CA ALA A 346 -24.62 -17.51 -15.45
C ALA A 346 -23.27 -17.47 -16.20
N GLU A 347 -23.28 -16.92 -17.44
CA GLU A 347 -22.06 -16.75 -18.23
C GLU A 347 -21.12 -15.71 -17.62
N ASP A 348 -21.66 -14.66 -17.01
CA ASP A 348 -20.89 -13.69 -16.27
C ASP A 348 -20.12 -14.35 -15.12
N ILE A 349 -20.77 -15.24 -14.38
CA ILE A 349 -20.13 -15.98 -13.29
C ILE A 349 -19.13 -17.01 -13.83
N SER A 350 -19.47 -17.68 -14.92
CA SER A 350 -18.59 -18.68 -15.55
C SER A 350 -17.39 -18.07 -16.27
N TRP A 351 -17.40 -16.75 -16.51
CA TRP A 351 -16.27 -16.04 -17.11
C TRP A 351 -14.94 -16.32 -16.38
N ILE A 352 -14.98 -16.37 -15.09
CA ILE A 352 -13.82 -16.63 -14.26
C ILE A 352 -13.23 -18.01 -14.55
N ALA A 353 -14.08 -19.04 -14.66
CA ALA A 353 -13.64 -20.37 -15.01
C ALA A 353 -13.05 -20.44 -16.42
N LYS A 354 -13.59 -19.64 -17.37
CA LYS A 354 -13.11 -19.56 -18.76
C LYS A 354 -11.82 -18.74 -18.92
N SER A 355 -11.58 -17.79 -18.04
CA SER A 355 -10.34 -16.98 -18.05
C SER A 355 -9.13 -17.80 -17.60
N TYR A 356 -9.36 -18.92 -16.96
CA TYR A 356 -8.38 -19.98 -16.83
C TYR A 356 -8.40 -20.83 -18.09
N ASP A 357 -7.24 -21.00 -18.70
CA ASP A 357 -7.05 -21.98 -19.76
C ASP A 357 -7.53 -23.35 -19.24
N GLU A 358 -8.66 -23.81 -19.73
CA GLU A 358 -9.28 -25.07 -19.30
C GLU A 358 -8.29 -26.24 -19.43
N THR A 359 -7.41 -26.21 -20.44
CA THR A 359 -6.37 -27.23 -20.63
C THR A 359 -5.31 -27.19 -19.53
N LYS A 360 -5.05 -26.04 -18.93
CA LYS A 360 -4.14 -25.88 -17.81
C LYS A 360 -4.80 -26.17 -16.46
N VAL A 361 -6.10 -25.99 -16.37
CA VAL A 361 -6.89 -26.31 -15.18
C VAL A 361 -7.13 -27.81 -15.06
N GLU A 362 -7.39 -28.51 -16.19
CA GLU A 362 -7.56 -29.97 -16.21
C GLU A 362 -6.24 -30.72 -15.92
N ALA A 363 -5.10 -30.14 -16.25
CA ALA A 363 -3.80 -30.78 -16.06
C ALA A 363 -3.30 -30.78 -14.61
N GLY A 364 -4.04 -30.13 -13.69
CA GLY A 364 -3.47 -30.02 -12.37
C GLY A 364 -4.45 -29.93 -11.20
N SER A 365 -4.52 -30.92 -10.35
CA SER A 365 -5.03 -30.80 -8.99
C SER A 365 -3.87 -30.65 -8.02
N PHE A 366 -4.00 -29.72 -7.11
CA PHE A 366 -3.06 -29.53 -6.01
C PHE A 366 -3.20 -30.70 -5.05
N LEU A 367 -2.24 -31.64 -5.05
CA LEU A 367 -2.23 -32.72 -4.09
C LEU A 367 -1.58 -32.23 -2.79
N TYR A 368 -2.38 -32.12 -1.76
CA TYR A 368 -1.93 -31.73 -0.45
C TYR A 368 -1.73 -32.94 0.44
N PRO A 369 -0.57 -33.13 1.09
CA PRO A 369 -0.46 -34.17 2.11
C PRO A 369 -1.39 -33.86 3.28
N ASP A 370 -2.36 -34.71 3.52
CA ASP A 370 -3.15 -34.66 4.74
C ASP A 370 -2.39 -35.34 5.86
N SER A 371 -1.83 -34.56 6.77
CA SER A 371 -1.06 -35.06 7.91
C SER A 371 -1.89 -35.88 8.89
N LYS A 372 -3.22 -35.82 8.82
CA LYS A 372 -4.12 -36.56 9.72
C LYS A 372 -4.51 -37.93 9.17
N THR A 373 -4.55 -38.10 7.87
CA THR A 373 -5.04 -39.30 7.23
C THR A 373 -3.97 -40.03 6.43
N ASN A 374 -2.74 -39.51 6.32
CA ASN A 374 -1.71 -39.93 5.38
C ASN A 374 -2.18 -39.96 3.90
N GLY A 375 -3.28 -39.24 3.63
CA GLY A 375 -3.84 -39.09 2.31
C GLY A 375 -3.44 -37.79 1.65
N THR A 376 -3.95 -37.57 0.44
CA THR A 376 -3.83 -36.31 -0.28
C THR A 376 -5.21 -35.70 -0.44
N GLN A 377 -5.31 -34.39 -0.25
CA GLN A 377 -6.55 -33.65 -0.49
C GLN A 377 -6.36 -32.72 -1.69
N THR A 378 -7.43 -32.53 -2.42
CA THR A 378 -7.45 -31.70 -3.61
C THR A 378 -8.03 -30.33 -3.28
N VAL A 379 -7.34 -29.25 -3.64
CA VAL A 379 -7.82 -27.88 -3.51
C VAL A 379 -7.84 -27.25 -4.89
N SER A 380 -8.89 -26.50 -5.17
CA SER A 380 -8.98 -25.78 -6.42
C SER A 380 -7.84 -24.73 -6.52
N ARG A 381 -7.09 -24.76 -7.61
CA ARG A 381 -6.08 -23.73 -7.95
C ARG A 381 -6.69 -22.34 -7.93
N LEU A 382 -7.87 -22.22 -8.50
CA LEU A 382 -8.62 -21.00 -8.57
C LEU A 382 -8.87 -20.44 -7.17
N GLN A 383 -9.29 -21.31 -6.23
CA GLN A 383 -9.54 -20.96 -4.86
C GLN A 383 -8.28 -20.46 -4.14
N LEU A 384 -7.16 -21.14 -4.33
CA LEU A 384 -5.87 -20.72 -3.78
C LEU A 384 -5.35 -19.44 -4.44
N ALA A 385 -5.53 -19.28 -5.75
CA ALA A 385 -5.17 -18.08 -6.47
C ALA A 385 -6.00 -16.90 -5.99
N PHE A 386 -7.32 -17.07 -5.82
CA PHE A 386 -8.18 -16.05 -5.25
C PHE A 386 -7.73 -15.62 -3.87
N GLU A 387 -7.53 -16.55 -2.96
CA GLU A 387 -7.12 -16.21 -1.62
C GLU A 387 -5.72 -15.61 -1.55
N GLY A 388 -4.85 -16.05 -2.43
CA GLY A 388 -3.53 -15.47 -2.52
C GLY A 388 -3.47 -14.09 -3.17
N MET A 389 -4.44 -13.79 -4.03
CA MET A 389 -4.51 -12.53 -4.76
C MET A 389 -5.50 -11.55 -4.17
N TYR A 390 -6.56 -12.05 -3.56
CA TYR A 390 -7.74 -11.30 -3.15
C TYR A 390 -8.00 -11.35 -1.66
N GLY A 391 -7.40 -12.30 -0.96
CA GLY A 391 -7.56 -12.45 0.46
C GLY A 391 -6.67 -11.47 1.23
N ASN A 392 -6.79 -11.48 2.54
CA ASN A 392 -5.95 -10.74 3.48
C ASN A 392 -4.46 -11.16 3.43
N TYR A 393 -4.08 -11.97 2.45
CA TYR A 393 -2.74 -12.58 2.32
C TYR A 393 -2.06 -12.32 0.97
N CYS A 394 -2.72 -11.63 0.05
CA CYS A 394 -2.06 -11.10 -1.12
C CYS A 394 -1.16 -9.93 -0.74
N ILE A 395 0.01 -9.92 -1.31
CA ILE A 395 0.96 -8.82 -1.19
C ILE A 395 1.14 -8.22 -2.57
N THR A 396 0.89 -6.92 -2.66
CA THR A 396 1.25 -6.09 -3.80
C THR A 396 2.07 -4.95 -3.27
N GLU A 397 3.36 -5.01 -3.52
CA GLU A 397 4.30 -4.01 -3.04
C GLU A 397 5.12 -3.45 -4.20
N ARG A 398 5.69 -2.28 -3.98
CA ARG A 398 6.59 -1.63 -4.93
C ARG A 398 6.05 -1.44 -6.35
N PRO A 399 4.78 -1.03 -6.56
CA PRO A 399 4.25 -0.84 -7.90
C PRO A 399 5.03 0.26 -8.63
N LYS A 400 5.39 -0.02 -9.88
CA LYS A 400 6.05 0.94 -10.77
C LYS A 400 5.26 1.03 -12.06
N MET A 401 4.86 2.23 -12.43
CA MET A 401 4.18 2.47 -13.70
C MET A 401 5.18 2.89 -14.75
N VAL A 402 5.07 2.28 -15.93
CA VAL A 402 5.78 2.67 -17.15
C VAL A 402 4.81 2.71 -18.32
N TYR A 403 5.07 3.60 -19.28
CA TYR A 403 4.32 3.64 -20.52
C TYR A 403 5.07 2.91 -21.62
N ASN A 404 4.42 1.98 -22.29
CA ASN A 404 5.00 1.27 -23.43
C ASN A 404 4.63 1.97 -24.73
N GLU A 405 5.58 2.61 -25.36
CA GLU A 405 5.37 3.39 -26.59
C GLU A 405 4.96 2.52 -27.78
N LYS A 406 5.37 1.23 -27.81
CA LYS A 406 5.04 0.28 -28.87
C LYS A 406 3.58 -0.17 -28.81
N THR A 407 3.13 -0.57 -27.61
CA THR A 407 1.76 -1.09 -27.43
C THR A 407 0.76 0.00 -27.09
N LYS A 408 1.22 1.22 -26.78
CA LYS A 408 0.42 2.35 -26.29
C LYS A 408 -0.33 2.03 -24.99
N LYS A 409 0.27 1.19 -24.13
CA LYS A 409 -0.32 0.77 -22.86
C LYS A 409 0.47 1.38 -21.69
N PHE A 410 -0.26 1.70 -20.65
CA PHE A 410 0.30 1.89 -19.32
C PHE A 410 0.48 0.51 -18.67
N VAL A 411 1.64 0.26 -18.08
CA VAL A 411 1.96 -1.01 -17.45
C VAL A 411 2.37 -0.77 -16.01
N ILE A 412 1.68 -1.36 -15.06
CA ILE A 412 2.10 -1.42 -13.66
C ILE A 412 2.80 -2.75 -13.43
N ILE A 413 4.03 -2.68 -12.95
CA ILE A 413 4.87 -3.83 -12.58
C ILE A 413 5.06 -3.78 -11.08
N PHE A 414 4.83 -4.90 -10.38
CA PHE A 414 4.78 -4.91 -8.93
C PHE A 414 5.29 -6.22 -8.34
N HIS A 415 5.77 -6.16 -7.11
CA HIS A 415 6.05 -7.34 -6.30
C HIS A 415 4.74 -8.02 -5.92
N ALA A 416 4.55 -9.22 -6.42
CA ALA A 416 3.37 -10.04 -6.20
C ALA A 416 3.73 -11.22 -5.31
N ASP A 417 3.26 -11.21 -4.09
CA ASP A 417 3.60 -12.26 -3.12
C ASP A 417 2.36 -12.83 -2.44
N GLY A 418 2.58 -13.80 -1.60
CA GLY A 418 1.56 -14.52 -0.86
C GLY A 418 2.07 -15.88 -0.43
N PRO A 419 1.23 -16.66 0.26
CA PRO A 419 1.55 -18.05 0.58
C PRO A 419 1.77 -18.88 -0.69
N LEU A 420 2.66 -19.86 -0.64
CA LEU A 420 2.76 -20.87 -1.71
C LEU A 420 1.43 -21.60 -1.84
N TYR A 421 1.07 -21.94 -3.07
CA TYR A 421 -0.18 -22.65 -3.37
C TYR A 421 -0.26 -24.03 -2.72
N ASN A 422 0.89 -24.64 -2.40
CA ASN A 422 1.00 -25.93 -1.71
C ASN A 422 1.19 -25.79 -0.19
N ASN A 423 0.88 -24.64 0.40
CA ASN A 423 1.04 -24.43 1.83
C ASN A 423 -0.15 -25.02 2.61
N GLU A 424 0.13 -25.94 3.54
CA GLU A 424 -0.89 -26.63 4.32
C GLU A 424 -1.78 -25.67 5.16
N LYS A 425 -1.17 -24.64 5.70
CA LYS A 425 -1.91 -23.66 6.51
C LYS A 425 -2.86 -22.84 5.64
N LEU A 426 -2.43 -22.44 4.43
CA LEU A 426 -3.30 -21.78 3.46
C LEU A 426 -4.45 -22.70 3.06
N TYR A 427 -4.15 -23.97 2.74
CA TYR A 427 -5.16 -24.95 2.40
C TYR A 427 -6.21 -25.12 3.49
N ASN A 428 -5.77 -25.36 4.72
CA ASN A 428 -6.68 -25.57 5.84
C ASN A 428 -7.52 -24.32 6.13
N TRP A 429 -6.94 -23.14 6.00
CA TRP A 429 -7.66 -21.90 6.17
C TRP A 429 -8.74 -21.71 5.10
N VAL A 430 -8.45 -21.97 3.84
CA VAL A 430 -9.41 -21.92 2.74
C VAL A 430 -10.50 -22.97 2.94
N LYS A 431 -10.13 -24.22 3.25
CA LYS A 431 -11.07 -25.32 3.51
C LYS A 431 -12.05 -25.01 4.67
N ASN A 432 -11.60 -24.30 5.67
CA ASN A 432 -12.41 -23.92 6.84
C ASN A 432 -13.21 -22.62 6.62
N GLY A 433 -13.41 -22.20 5.38
CA GLY A 433 -14.23 -21.05 5.05
C GLY A 433 -13.55 -19.70 5.29
N MET A 434 -12.21 -19.68 5.37
CA MET A 434 -11.41 -18.45 5.47
C MET A 434 -11.70 -17.62 6.73
N GLN A 435 -12.05 -18.32 7.81
CA GLN A 435 -12.31 -17.69 9.11
C GLN A 435 -11.02 -17.40 9.86
N GLY A 436 -10.93 -16.22 10.47
CA GLY A 436 -9.77 -15.78 11.22
C GLY A 436 -8.53 -15.50 10.33
N ASN A 437 -7.37 -15.51 10.97
CA ASN A 437 -6.09 -15.25 10.29
C ASN A 437 -5.47 -16.53 9.74
N CYS A 438 -4.99 -16.50 8.50
CA CYS A 438 -4.17 -17.57 7.95
C CYS A 438 -2.74 -17.51 8.51
N GLU A 439 -2.22 -18.60 8.98
CA GLU A 439 -0.86 -18.69 9.51
C GLU A 439 0.22 -19.00 8.44
N ALA A 440 -0.18 -19.07 7.17
CA ALA A 440 0.77 -19.32 6.10
C ALA A 440 1.73 -18.13 5.90
N SER A 441 2.95 -18.42 5.48
CA SER A 441 3.93 -17.37 5.16
C SER A 441 3.45 -16.52 3.98
N ARG A 442 3.40 -15.21 4.16
CA ARG A 442 2.94 -14.25 3.16
C ARG A 442 3.99 -13.93 2.08
N TYR A 443 5.27 -14.18 2.35
CA TYR A 443 6.38 -13.84 1.46
C TYR A 443 7.03 -15.13 0.91
N SER A 444 6.25 -15.94 0.20
CA SER A 444 6.70 -17.24 -0.30
C SER A 444 6.65 -17.38 -1.81
N ARG A 445 5.72 -16.69 -2.50
CA ARG A 445 5.63 -16.73 -3.97
C ARG A 445 6.73 -15.93 -4.62
N ALA A 446 7.01 -14.75 -4.09
CA ALA A 446 8.07 -13.86 -4.55
C ALA A 446 8.12 -13.73 -6.07
N MET A 447 6.99 -13.27 -6.65
CA MET A 447 6.80 -13.14 -8.09
C MET A 447 6.77 -11.67 -8.48
N VAL A 448 6.90 -11.41 -9.77
CA VAL A 448 6.60 -10.11 -10.39
C VAL A 448 5.25 -10.21 -11.07
N GLY A 449 4.37 -9.26 -10.78
CA GLY A 449 3.09 -9.07 -11.43
C GLY A 449 3.16 -7.98 -12.49
N PHE A 450 2.39 -8.13 -13.55
CA PHE A 450 2.27 -7.19 -14.66
C PHE A 450 0.80 -6.90 -14.90
N ALA A 451 0.44 -5.63 -14.86
CA ALA A 451 -0.93 -5.19 -15.14
C ALA A 451 -0.93 -4.08 -16.18
N THR A 452 -1.89 -4.08 -17.10
CA THR A 452 -1.97 -3.14 -18.22
C THR A 452 -3.27 -2.36 -18.23
N SER A 453 -3.22 -1.14 -18.74
CA SER A 453 -4.40 -0.30 -19.03
C SER A 453 -4.18 0.54 -20.28
N ASP A 454 -5.27 0.96 -20.92
CA ASP A 454 -5.25 1.93 -22.02
C ASP A 454 -5.18 3.37 -21.52
N THR A 455 -5.50 3.60 -20.25
CA THR A 455 -5.50 4.94 -19.63
C THR A 455 -4.62 4.97 -18.38
N PRO A 456 -4.10 6.13 -17.98
CA PRO A 456 -3.31 6.24 -16.76
C PRO A 456 -4.12 5.96 -15.48
N PHE A 457 -5.45 6.10 -15.55
CA PHE A 457 -6.35 5.95 -14.40
C PHE A 457 -6.96 4.56 -14.29
N GLY A 458 -6.51 3.60 -15.12
CA GLY A 458 -7.02 2.24 -15.09
C GLY A 458 -8.41 2.08 -15.71
N PRO A 459 -9.16 1.03 -15.35
CA PRO A 459 -8.70 -0.04 -14.46
C PRO A 459 -7.54 -0.84 -15.07
N PHE A 460 -6.50 -1.06 -14.29
CA PHE A 460 -5.42 -1.95 -14.70
C PHE A 460 -5.84 -3.40 -14.49
N LYS A 461 -5.55 -4.23 -15.49
CA LYS A 461 -5.80 -5.66 -15.46
C LYS A 461 -4.50 -6.42 -15.41
N VAL A 462 -4.36 -7.33 -14.44
CA VAL A 462 -3.19 -8.19 -14.36
C VAL A 462 -3.20 -9.14 -15.56
N VAL A 463 -2.11 -9.12 -16.32
CA VAL A 463 -1.95 -9.94 -17.53
C VAL A 463 -0.95 -11.06 -17.34
N ASN A 464 -0.06 -10.95 -16.34
CA ASN A 464 0.92 -11.97 -16.04
C ASN A 464 1.42 -11.88 -14.60
N MET A 465 1.83 -13.02 -14.05
CA MET A 465 2.66 -13.16 -12.85
C MET A 465 3.69 -14.24 -13.06
N THR A 466 4.96 -13.94 -12.81
CA THR A 466 6.03 -14.90 -13.03
C THR A 466 7.13 -14.78 -12.00
N ARG A 467 7.87 -15.86 -11.75
CA ARG A 467 9.21 -15.81 -11.17
C ARG A 467 10.19 -15.27 -12.20
N MET A 468 11.17 -14.53 -11.72
CA MET A 468 12.18 -13.92 -12.57
C MET A 468 13.25 -14.93 -13.01
N ASN A 469 14.24 -14.48 -13.76
CA ASN A 469 15.36 -15.31 -14.17
C ASN A 469 16.20 -15.76 -12.98
N TYR A 470 16.77 -16.95 -13.09
CA TYR A 470 17.59 -17.55 -12.05
C TYR A 470 18.69 -18.41 -12.68
N ASP A 471 19.73 -18.66 -11.92
CA ASP A 471 20.82 -19.57 -12.30
C ASP A 471 20.60 -20.93 -11.63
N GLU A 472 20.22 -21.93 -12.41
CA GLU A 472 19.99 -23.29 -11.92
C GLU A 472 21.27 -23.91 -11.32
N SER A 473 22.45 -23.40 -11.72
CA SER A 473 23.74 -23.87 -11.20
C SER A 473 24.02 -23.43 -9.76
N LEU A 474 23.37 -22.41 -9.29
CA LEU A 474 23.62 -21.82 -7.96
C LEU A 474 23.02 -22.62 -6.81
N ASN A 475 22.33 -23.73 -7.07
CA ASN A 475 21.66 -24.53 -6.05
C ASN A 475 20.83 -23.67 -5.07
N ALA A 476 20.22 -22.62 -5.59
CA ALA A 476 19.46 -21.66 -4.82
C ALA A 476 18.14 -22.28 -4.36
N GLN A 477 17.87 -22.22 -3.07
CA GLN A 477 16.63 -22.74 -2.50
C GLN A 477 15.37 -22.02 -2.98
N ARG A 478 15.51 -20.86 -3.67
CA ARG A 478 14.41 -19.99 -4.08
C ARG A 478 14.67 -19.41 -5.47
N LEU A 479 14.56 -20.26 -6.46
CA LEU A 479 14.83 -19.90 -7.85
C LEU A 479 13.90 -18.80 -8.36
N GLY A 480 14.48 -17.72 -8.91
CA GLY A 480 13.76 -16.62 -9.54
C GLY A 480 12.91 -15.79 -8.58
N GLU A 481 13.18 -15.85 -7.28
CA GLU A 481 12.52 -15.02 -6.29
C GLU A 481 12.73 -13.54 -6.64
N ALA A 482 11.65 -12.75 -6.63
CA ALA A 482 11.69 -11.31 -6.74
C ALA A 482 10.88 -10.68 -5.60
N ARG A 483 11.47 -9.69 -4.95
CA ARG A 483 10.87 -8.95 -3.85
C ARG A 483 10.90 -7.46 -4.16
N ASP A 484 11.39 -6.63 -3.26
CA ASP A 484 11.52 -5.19 -3.50
C ASP A 484 12.13 -4.91 -4.86
N MET A 485 11.47 -4.10 -5.66
CA MET A 485 11.84 -3.89 -7.04
C MET A 485 11.65 -2.46 -7.53
N THR A 486 12.33 -2.16 -8.61
CA THR A 486 12.07 -1.00 -9.45
C THR A 486 12.04 -1.41 -10.92
N VAL A 487 11.51 -0.53 -11.75
CA VAL A 487 11.57 -0.66 -13.21
C VAL A 487 12.34 0.52 -13.76
N PHE A 488 13.24 0.25 -14.69
CA PHE A 488 13.98 1.26 -15.42
C PHE A 488 13.76 1.04 -16.93
N VAL A 489 13.31 2.07 -17.63
CA VAL A 489 13.20 2.07 -19.09
C VAL A 489 14.37 2.86 -19.63
N ASP A 490 15.20 2.21 -20.44
CA ASP A 490 16.36 2.83 -21.07
C ASP A 490 15.92 3.69 -22.26
N ASP A 491 16.84 4.46 -22.81
CA ASP A 491 16.64 5.28 -24.02
C ASP A 491 16.98 4.51 -25.31
N VAL A 492 17.39 3.25 -25.19
CA VAL A 492 17.82 2.39 -26.31
C VAL A 492 16.89 1.17 -26.50
N ASP A 493 16.89 0.62 -27.69
CA ASP A 493 16.34 -0.67 -28.07
C ASP A 493 17.53 -1.53 -28.57
N ALA A 494 18.29 -2.08 -27.63
CA ALA A 494 19.52 -2.81 -27.95
C ALA A 494 19.26 -4.21 -28.51
N ASN A 495 18.11 -4.82 -28.19
CA ASN A 495 17.70 -6.11 -28.70
C ASN A 495 16.91 -6.02 -30.01
N ALA A 496 16.61 -4.83 -30.51
CA ALA A 496 15.91 -4.53 -31.76
C ALA A 496 14.52 -5.19 -31.86
N ASP A 497 13.78 -5.26 -30.75
CA ASP A 497 12.43 -5.82 -30.71
C ASP A 497 11.32 -4.78 -30.95
N GLY A 498 11.70 -3.52 -31.16
CA GLY A 498 10.82 -2.40 -31.49
C GLY A 498 10.23 -1.69 -30.26
N ALA A 499 10.74 -1.96 -29.06
CA ALA A 499 10.46 -1.24 -27.85
C ALA A 499 11.78 -0.78 -27.19
N LYS A 500 11.75 0.30 -26.42
CA LYS A 500 12.88 0.65 -25.56
C LYS A 500 13.12 -0.47 -24.55
N ASP A 501 14.38 -0.75 -24.26
CA ASP A 501 14.73 -1.77 -23.27
C ASP A 501 14.22 -1.37 -21.89
N ALA A 502 13.43 -2.23 -21.28
CA ALA A 502 12.95 -2.07 -19.92
C ALA A 502 13.47 -3.19 -19.02
N TYR A 503 13.94 -2.83 -17.85
CA TYR A 503 14.51 -3.78 -16.89
C TYR A 503 13.75 -3.74 -15.58
N VAL A 504 13.43 -4.90 -15.03
CA VAL A 504 13.09 -5.03 -13.62
C VAL A 504 14.38 -5.28 -12.84
N ILE A 505 14.66 -4.41 -11.88
CA ILE A 505 15.75 -4.56 -10.93
C ILE A 505 15.13 -4.95 -9.58
N TYR A 506 15.54 -6.05 -8.98
CA TYR A 506 14.84 -6.66 -7.86
C TYR A 506 15.76 -7.34 -6.86
N SER A 507 15.31 -7.39 -5.60
CA SER A 507 15.92 -8.21 -4.56
C SER A 507 15.53 -9.68 -4.74
N SER A 508 16.49 -10.56 -4.58
CA SER A 508 16.31 -12.00 -4.68
C SER A 508 17.11 -12.74 -3.58
N GLU A 509 17.04 -14.06 -3.55
CA GLU A 509 17.73 -14.89 -2.57
C GLU A 509 17.44 -14.41 -1.12
N MET A 510 16.15 -14.21 -0.79
CA MET A 510 15.70 -13.70 0.51
C MET A 510 16.25 -12.28 0.83
N ASN A 511 16.23 -11.38 -0.14
CA ASN A 511 16.82 -10.03 -0.06
C ASN A 511 18.35 -10.03 0.14
N ALA A 512 19.02 -11.14 -0.19
CA ALA A 512 20.47 -11.19 -0.06
C ALA A 512 21.18 -10.54 -1.25
N LYS A 513 20.56 -10.55 -2.44
CA LYS A 513 21.20 -10.14 -3.70
C LYS A 513 20.26 -9.31 -4.58
N LEU A 514 20.84 -8.47 -5.42
CA LEU A 514 20.14 -7.71 -6.43
C LEU A 514 20.37 -8.30 -7.81
N TYR A 515 19.30 -8.41 -8.56
CA TYR A 515 19.26 -8.88 -9.94
C TYR A 515 18.63 -7.87 -10.85
N ALA A 516 18.92 -7.97 -12.15
CA ALA A 516 18.17 -7.30 -13.21
C ALA A 516 17.74 -8.33 -14.26
N SER A 517 16.58 -8.11 -14.85
CA SER A 517 16.09 -8.89 -15.99
C SER A 517 15.46 -7.95 -17.02
N LEU A 518 15.84 -8.15 -18.30
CA LEU A 518 15.23 -7.46 -19.42
C LEU A 518 13.81 -7.98 -19.65
N LEU A 519 12.87 -7.06 -19.85
CA LEU A 519 11.48 -7.37 -20.20
C LEU A 519 11.31 -7.60 -21.71
N ASN A 520 10.22 -8.29 -22.06
CA ASN A 520 9.78 -8.40 -23.45
C ASN A 520 9.31 -7.03 -23.98
N SER A 521 9.12 -6.94 -25.30
CA SER A 521 8.73 -5.70 -25.97
C SER A 521 7.40 -5.09 -25.52
N ASP A 522 6.55 -5.86 -24.86
CA ASP A 522 5.25 -5.39 -24.34
C ASP A 522 5.33 -4.98 -22.86
N TYR A 523 6.46 -5.19 -22.20
CA TYR A 523 6.70 -4.98 -20.76
C TYR A 523 5.79 -5.83 -19.85
N THR A 524 5.32 -6.97 -20.34
CA THR A 524 4.37 -7.85 -19.62
C THR A 524 4.97 -9.19 -19.22
N GLY A 525 6.27 -9.36 -19.40
CA GLY A 525 7.01 -10.57 -19.06
C GLY A 525 8.49 -10.41 -19.36
N LEU A 526 9.24 -11.50 -19.25
CA LEU A 526 10.68 -11.53 -19.52
C LEU A 526 10.95 -11.59 -21.03
N ALA A 527 12.01 -10.92 -21.50
CA ALA A 527 12.49 -11.03 -22.87
C ALA A 527 12.91 -12.45 -23.22
N ALA A 528 13.56 -13.14 -22.27
CA ALA A 528 13.90 -14.55 -22.37
C ALA A 528 13.78 -15.22 -21.01
N LYS A 529 13.45 -16.52 -21.02
CA LYS A 529 13.28 -17.34 -19.82
C LYS A 529 14.48 -18.27 -19.63
N GLY A 530 14.81 -18.47 -18.38
CA GLY A 530 15.88 -19.37 -17.98
C GLY A 530 17.27 -18.75 -18.08
N ASN A 531 18.23 -19.46 -17.53
CA ASN A 531 19.63 -19.06 -17.48
C ASN A 531 20.45 -19.91 -18.47
N THR A 532 20.18 -19.74 -19.75
CA THR A 532 21.03 -20.28 -20.81
C THR A 532 22.16 -19.30 -21.11
N ALA A 533 23.23 -19.76 -21.74
CA ALA A 533 24.34 -18.89 -22.16
C ALA A 533 23.84 -17.73 -23.05
N ASP A 534 22.80 -17.96 -23.83
CA ASP A 534 22.18 -16.95 -24.69
C ASP A 534 21.36 -15.92 -23.88
N ASN A 535 20.90 -16.27 -22.69
CA ASN A 535 20.10 -15.39 -21.82
C ASN A 535 20.93 -14.60 -20.81
N GLN A 536 22.22 -14.87 -20.68
CA GLN A 536 23.11 -14.14 -19.77
C GLN A 536 23.20 -12.66 -20.10
N GLN A 537 22.95 -12.27 -21.35
CA GLN A 537 22.89 -10.87 -21.78
C GLN A 537 21.60 -10.15 -21.34
N MET A 538 20.58 -10.90 -20.92
CA MET A 538 19.24 -10.39 -20.59
C MET A 538 18.89 -10.48 -19.11
N ALA A 539 19.77 -11.08 -18.32
CA ALA A 539 19.62 -11.17 -16.86
C ALA A 539 20.98 -11.22 -16.17
N ALA A 540 21.10 -10.55 -15.06
CA ALA A 540 22.33 -10.51 -14.29
C ALA A 540 22.12 -10.34 -12.80
N ARG A 541 23.01 -10.92 -12.02
CA ARG A 541 23.23 -10.59 -10.61
C ARG A 541 24.13 -9.38 -10.54
N LEU A 542 23.62 -8.25 -10.07
CA LEU A 542 24.24 -6.94 -10.23
C LEU A 542 25.35 -6.65 -9.24
N VAL A 543 25.16 -7.01 -7.98
CA VAL A 543 26.09 -6.68 -6.91
C VAL A 543 26.38 -7.89 -6.02
N SER A 544 27.60 -7.92 -5.48
CA SER A 544 28.04 -8.97 -4.56
C SER A 544 27.63 -8.73 -3.11
N ASP A 545 27.24 -7.51 -2.77
CA ASP A 545 26.81 -7.13 -1.42
C ASP A 545 25.60 -7.95 -1.00
N ASN A 546 25.57 -8.29 0.29
CA ASN A 546 24.43 -9.00 0.88
C ASN A 546 23.45 -8.01 1.50
N SER A 547 22.21 -8.46 1.68
CA SER A 547 21.17 -7.72 2.41
C SER A 547 20.92 -6.33 1.84
N ARG A 548 20.62 -6.28 0.52
CA ARG A 548 20.22 -5.06 -0.17
C ARG A 548 18.83 -5.23 -0.74
N GLU A 549 17.98 -4.20 -0.52
CA GLU A 549 16.61 -4.15 -1.00
C GLU A 549 16.24 -2.76 -1.50
N ALA A 550 15.01 -2.58 -1.95
CA ALA A 550 14.45 -1.31 -2.41
C ALA A 550 15.35 -0.59 -3.45
N PRO A 551 15.70 -1.22 -4.57
CA PRO A 551 16.51 -0.55 -5.60
C PRO A 551 15.73 0.59 -6.25
N ALA A 552 16.43 1.68 -6.59
CA ALA A 552 15.96 2.74 -7.47
C ALA A 552 17.09 3.13 -8.44
N VAL A 553 16.76 3.26 -9.72
CA VAL A 553 17.77 3.45 -10.78
C VAL A 553 17.49 4.70 -11.59
N MET A 554 18.52 5.40 -11.97
CA MET A 554 18.49 6.49 -12.95
C MET A 554 19.70 6.39 -13.90
N LYS A 555 19.63 7.06 -15.05
CA LYS A 555 20.71 7.19 -16.01
C LYS A 555 21.00 8.67 -16.28
N TYR A 556 22.25 9.04 -16.31
CA TYR A 556 22.70 10.37 -16.72
C TYR A 556 24.11 10.32 -17.34
N ASP A 557 24.30 10.99 -18.44
CA ASP A 557 25.59 11.10 -19.17
C ASP A 557 26.28 9.74 -19.38
N GLY A 558 25.52 8.73 -19.83
CA GLY A 558 26.01 7.38 -20.12
C GLY A 558 26.31 6.52 -18.88
N TRP A 559 26.03 7.01 -17.67
CA TRP A 559 26.18 6.28 -16.42
C TRP A 559 24.83 5.97 -15.79
N TYR A 560 24.68 4.72 -15.30
CA TYR A 560 23.60 4.29 -14.45
C TYR A 560 23.99 4.46 -12.98
N TYR A 561 23.04 4.88 -12.17
CA TYR A 561 23.19 5.03 -10.74
C TYR A 561 22.05 4.26 -10.06
N MET A 562 22.40 3.40 -9.12
CA MET A 562 21.42 2.59 -8.37
C MET A 562 21.56 2.86 -6.88
N ILE A 563 20.51 3.38 -6.25
CA ILE A 563 20.41 3.55 -4.80
C ILE A 563 19.68 2.35 -4.23
N THR A 564 20.11 1.87 -3.06
CA THR A 564 19.53 0.73 -2.36
C THR A 564 19.51 0.96 -0.85
N SER A 565 18.57 0.36 -0.14
CA SER A 565 18.57 0.28 1.33
C SER A 565 19.19 -1.04 1.83
N GLY A 566 19.51 -1.10 3.12
CA GLY A 566 19.72 -2.36 3.82
C GLY A 566 18.39 -3.01 4.18
N THR A 567 18.44 -4.21 4.75
CA THR A 567 17.26 -5.01 5.13
C THR A 567 17.03 -4.93 6.63
N ASP A 568 15.98 -4.25 7.08
CA ASP A 568 15.56 -4.17 8.49
C ASP A 568 14.03 -3.97 8.61
N GLY A 569 13.27 -4.70 7.81
CA GLY A 569 11.80 -4.59 7.80
C GLY A 569 11.33 -3.16 7.51
N TRP A 570 10.58 -2.55 8.43
CA TRP A 570 10.07 -1.18 8.29
C TRP A 570 11.01 -0.10 8.84
N ASN A 571 12.15 -0.49 9.39
CA ASN A 571 13.12 0.48 9.90
C ASN A 571 14.00 1.03 8.78
N SER A 572 14.30 2.30 8.86
CA SER A 572 15.24 2.93 7.93
C SER A 572 16.67 2.44 8.18
N THR A 573 17.42 2.28 7.11
CA THR A 573 18.80 1.81 7.11
C THR A 573 19.72 2.73 6.32
N ALA A 574 21.02 2.57 6.47
CA ALA A 574 21.99 3.28 5.63
C ALA A 574 21.82 2.88 4.16
N HIS A 575 21.72 3.90 3.31
CA HIS A 575 21.70 3.70 1.87
C HIS A 575 23.09 3.46 1.33
N THR A 576 23.13 2.71 0.26
CA THR A 576 24.34 2.54 -0.56
C THR A 576 23.96 2.77 -2.02
N TYR A 577 24.74 3.55 -2.74
CA TYR A 577 24.58 3.62 -4.18
C TYR A 577 25.77 3.03 -4.92
N TYR A 578 25.45 2.56 -6.10
CA TYR A 578 26.36 1.97 -7.06
C TYR A 578 26.24 2.72 -8.37
N ARG A 579 27.29 2.66 -9.20
CA ARG A 579 27.29 3.22 -10.55
C ARG A 579 27.84 2.23 -11.54
N SER A 580 27.42 2.32 -12.80
CA SER A 580 27.93 1.53 -13.91
C SER A 580 27.69 2.23 -15.25
N GLN A 581 28.46 1.87 -16.28
CA GLN A 581 28.16 2.20 -17.68
C GLN A 581 27.36 1.11 -18.40
N ASN A 582 27.07 0.00 -17.72
CA ASN A 582 26.26 -1.10 -18.24
C ASN A 582 25.27 -1.55 -17.16
N ILE A 583 23.98 -1.54 -17.49
CA ILE A 583 22.93 -1.86 -16.52
C ILE A 583 23.00 -3.31 -15.99
N LEU A 584 23.52 -4.24 -16.78
CA LEU A 584 23.63 -5.65 -16.42
C LEU A 584 24.96 -6.04 -15.79
N SER A 585 25.96 -5.16 -15.73
CA SER A 585 27.30 -5.50 -15.25
C SER A 585 28.10 -4.29 -14.78
N GLY A 586 29.26 -4.54 -14.18
CA GLY A 586 30.24 -3.50 -13.87
C GLY A 586 29.84 -2.52 -12.77
N TRP A 587 28.91 -2.88 -11.93
CA TRP A 587 28.45 -2.02 -10.83
C TRP A 587 29.54 -1.83 -9.77
N GLU A 588 29.96 -0.58 -9.62
CA GLU A 588 30.93 -0.14 -8.62
C GLU A 588 30.19 0.44 -7.41
N LYS A 589 30.55 -0.03 -6.21
CA LYS A 589 30.04 0.53 -4.96
C LYS A 589 30.70 1.87 -4.65
N VAL A 590 29.91 2.93 -4.48
CA VAL A 590 30.42 4.27 -4.19
C VAL A 590 30.23 4.64 -2.72
N GLY A 591 29.06 4.42 -2.14
CA GLY A 591 28.82 4.72 -0.73
C GLY A 591 27.43 5.30 -0.46
N ASN A 592 27.29 6.06 0.64
CA ASN A 592 26.03 6.68 1.01
C ASN A 592 25.80 7.98 0.19
N PRO A 593 24.69 8.10 -0.56
CA PRO A 593 24.38 9.31 -1.31
C PRO A 593 23.83 10.45 -0.45
N ALA A 594 23.32 10.17 0.74
CA ALA A 594 22.74 11.17 1.63
C ALA A 594 23.84 12.00 2.32
N LYS A 595 23.89 13.28 2.01
CA LYS A 595 24.87 14.20 2.60
C LYS A 595 24.31 14.81 3.90
N ASN A 596 25.17 14.89 4.91
CA ASN A 596 24.83 15.44 6.24
C ASN A 596 23.68 14.68 6.94
N ASP A 597 23.61 13.38 6.72
CA ASP A 597 22.65 12.48 7.34
C ASP A 597 23.27 11.71 8.51
N THR A 598 22.44 11.25 9.42
CA THR A 598 22.82 10.42 10.57
C THR A 598 23.10 8.96 10.22
N GLY A 599 23.12 8.59 8.93
CA GLY A 599 23.39 7.25 8.43
C GLY A 599 22.13 6.43 8.12
N LYS A 600 20.95 7.06 8.17
CA LYS A 600 19.65 6.40 7.90
C LYS A 600 18.90 7.01 6.68
N CYS A 601 19.59 7.76 5.84
CA CYS A 601 19.02 8.45 4.70
C CYS A 601 17.76 9.27 5.07
N PHE A 602 17.91 10.15 6.06
CA PHE A 602 16.83 11.02 6.58
C PHE A 602 15.61 10.22 7.09
N ASP A 603 15.85 9.07 7.70
CA ASP A 603 14.84 8.12 8.19
C ASP A 603 13.89 7.61 7.09
N THR A 604 14.43 7.34 5.89
CA THR A 604 13.64 6.79 4.78
C THR A 604 14.20 5.48 4.25
N GLN A 605 13.36 4.75 3.54
CA GLN A 605 13.76 3.73 2.58
C GLN A 605 13.55 4.27 1.17
N VAL A 606 14.52 4.07 0.29
CA VAL A 606 14.39 4.51 -1.10
C VAL A 606 13.22 3.81 -1.79
N THR A 607 12.51 4.55 -2.62
CA THR A 607 11.35 4.04 -3.34
C THR A 607 11.52 4.17 -4.85
N TYR A 608 11.94 5.35 -5.30
CA TYR A 608 12.12 5.64 -6.71
C TYR A 608 13.05 6.84 -6.91
N ILE A 609 13.48 7.06 -8.14
CA ILE A 609 14.12 8.31 -8.57
C ILE A 609 13.26 8.88 -9.70
N ILE A 610 12.67 10.05 -9.47
CA ILE A 610 11.77 10.68 -10.42
C ILE A 610 12.60 11.48 -11.42
N PRO A 611 12.59 11.13 -12.72
CA PRO A 611 13.21 11.95 -13.75
C PRO A 611 12.28 13.12 -14.11
N ILE A 612 12.63 14.32 -13.67
CA ILE A 612 11.91 15.56 -14.04
C ILE A 612 12.34 16.05 -15.41
N ASP A 613 13.63 16.10 -15.62
CA ASP A 613 14.29 16.33 -16.90
C ASP A 613 15.63 15.59 -16.88
N ALA A 614 15.60 14.34 -17.32
CA ALA A 614 16.76 13.47 -17.27
C ALA A 614 17.91 14.00 -18.14
N ALA A 615 17.60 14.63 -19.28
CA ALA A 615 18.61 15.19 -20.17
C ALA A 615 19.33 16.39 -19.53
N ALA A 616 18.62 17.18 -18.74
CA ALA A 616 19.19 18.28 -17.98
C ALA A 616 19.77 17.86 -16.61
N GLY A 617 19.73 16.59 -16.25
CA GLY A 617 20.21 16.07 -14.97
C GLY A 617 19.34 16.43 -13.77
N LYS A 618 18.03 16.68 -13.97
CA LYS A 618 17.10 17.05 -12.93
C LYS A 618 16.34 15.83 -12.44
N PHE A 619 16.63 15.44 -11.21
CA PHE A 619 16.06 14.26 -10.58
C PHE A 619 15.60 14.55 -9.16
N ILE A 620 14.58 13.82 -8.72
CA ILE A 620 14.08 13.84 -7.35
C ILE A 620 14.25 12.44 -6.74
N TYR A 621 14.91 12.37 -5.60
CA TYR A 621 14.91 11.19 -4.73
C TYR A 621 13.53 11.06 -4.07
N MET A 622 12.93 9.89 -4.17
CA MET A 622 11.68 9.55 -3.52
C MET A 622 11.92 8.46 -2.48
N GLY A 623 11.58 8.73 -1.24
CA GLY A 623 11.73 7.79 -0.12
C GLY A 623 10.47 7.70 0.73
N ASP A 624 10.25 6.54 1.33
CA ASP A 624 9.18 6.31 2.30
C ASP A 624 9.76 6.26 3.72
N ARG A 625 9.18 7.05 4.60
CA ARG A 625 9.40 6.99 6.04
C ARG A 625 8.29 6.13 6.64
N TRP A 626 8.58 4.85 6.77
CA TRP A 626 7.62 3.86 7.22
C TRP A 626 7.26 4.00 8.70
N ASN A 627 5.99 3.87 9.01
CA ASN A 627 5.51 3.62 10.37
C ASN A 627 5.06 2.15 10.47
N GLY A 628 5.95 1.26 10.90
CA GLY A 628 5.68 -0.18 10.97
C GLY A 628 4.54 -0.58 11.91
N ASN A 629 4.20 0.27 12.87
CA ASN A 629 3.08 0.06 13.78
C ASN A 629 1.73 0.48 13.17
N LYS A 630 1.75 1.46 12.26
CA LYS A 630 0.58 1.98 11.59
C LYS A 630 0.96 2.48 10.19
N LEU A 631 0.91 1.58 9.22
CA LEU A 631 1.39 1.85 7.85
C LEU A 631 0.66 3.01 7.17
N SER A 632 -0.63 3.24 7.51
CA SER A 632 -1.39 4.40 7.02
C SER A 632 -0.85 5.76 7.49
N ASP A 633 0.00 5.77 8.51
CA ASP A 633 0.70 6.97 9.00
C ASP A 633 2.12 7.10 8.45
N SER A 634 2.52 6.26 7.51
CA SER A 634 3.80 6.41 6.81
C SER A 634 3.86 7.76 6.07
N ARG A 635 5.05 8.28 5.87
CA ARG A 635 5.27 9.59 5.22
C ARG A 635 6.15 9.42 4.00
N THR A 636 5.92 10.25 3.01
CA THR A 636 6.77 10.35 1.83
C THR A 636 7.73 11.52 2.01
N VAL A 637 8.99 11.30 1.68
CA VAL A 637 10.06 12.30 1.73
C VAL A 637 10.66 12.38 0.34
N TRP A 638 10.50 13.51 -0.32
CA TRP A 638 11.09 13.77 -1.63
C TRP A 638 12.20 14.81 -1.49
N LEU A 639 13.34 14.54 -2.09
CA LEU A 639 14.53 15.41 -1.95
C LEU A 639 15.19 15.64 -3.31
N PRO A 640 15.74 16.83 -3.55
CA PRO A 640 16.53 17.06 -4.76
C PRO A 640 17.73 16.11 -4.81
N LEU A 641 17.95 15.52 -5.99
CA LEU A 641 19.10 14.66 -6.27
C LEU A 641 20.07 15.38 -7.19
N GLN A 642 21.25 15.70 -6.70
CA GLN A 642 22.30 16.34 -7.46
C GLN A 642 23.19 15.29 -8.12
N VAL A 643 23.56 15.53 -9.38
CA VAL A 643 24.54 14.72 -10.12
C VAL A 643 25.82 15.53 -10.31
N ASP A 644 26.96 14.92 -10.10
CA ASP A 644 28.27 15.42 -10.51
C ASP A 644 28.74 14.62 -11.74
N ALA A 645 28.66 15.24 -12.91
CA ALA A 645 29.02 14.61 -14.18
C ALA A 645 30.54 14.39 -14.34
N THR A 646 31.37 15.12 -13.61
CA THR A 646 32.83 14.98 -13.68
C THR A 646 33.33 13.79 -12.88
N SER A 647 32.82 13.65 -11.66
CA SER A 647 33.19 12.54 -10.79
C SER A 647 32.27 11.33 -10.93
N HIS A 648 31.20 11.46 -11.71
CA HIS A 648 30.12 10.47 -11.85
C HIS A 648 29.58 10.03 -10.49
N THR A 649 29.21 11.00 -9.65
CA THR A 649 28.66 10.78 -8.33
C THR A 649 27.31 11.47 -8.15
N ILE A 650 26.52 10.99 -7.19
CA ILE A 650 25.23 11.58 -6.84
C ILE A 650 25.18 11.97 -5.36
N ALA A 651 24.33 12.95 -5.05
CA ALA A 651 24.08 13.39 -3.68
C ALA A 651 22.61 13.70 -3.49
N ILE A 652 22.01 13.14 -2.44
CA ILE A 652 20.66 13.51 -1.96
C ILE A 652 20.84 14.73 -1.05
N LEU A 653 20.19 15.83 -1.39
CA LEU A 653 20.35 17.09 -0.68
C LEU A 653 19.31 17.21 0.43
N ASN A 654 19.75 17.48 1.66
CA ASN A 654 18.86 17.74 2.77
C ASN A 654 18.07 19.04 2.54
N ARG A 655 16.74 18.93 2.49
CA ARG A 655 15.79 20.04 2.45
C ARG A 655 14.63 19.74 3.39
N THR A 656 14.28 20.67 4.27
CA THR A 656 13.13 20.50 5.18
C THR A 656 11.82 20.52 4.40
N ASN A 657 11.60 21.59 3.64
CA ASN A 657 10.63 21.74 2.57
C ASN A 657 11.34 22.48 1.44
N TRP A 658 10.92 22.28 0.20
CA TRP A 658 11.61 22.87 -0.93
C TRP A 658 10.67 23.07 -2.14
N LYS A 659 11.13 23.84 -3.11
CA LYS A 659 10.38 24.16 -4.33
C LYS A 659 11.08 23.63 -5.56
N THR A 660 10.30 23.33 -6.61
CA THR A 660 10.81 22.78 -7.87
C THR A 660 11.79 23.71 -8.59
N GLU A 661 11.68 25.02 -8.38
CA GLU A 661 12.61 26.01 -8.89
C GLU A 661 14.04 25.77 -8.40
N GLU A 662 14.20 25.16 -7.21
CA GLU A 662 15.52 24.78 -6.70
C GLU A 662 16.22 23.74 -7.58
N LEU A 663 15.48 22.96 -8.40
CA LEU A 663 16.06 22.03 -9.37
C LEU A 663 16.76 22.79 -10.53
N GLU A 664 16.34 24.01 -10.84
CA GLU A 664 16.97 24.84 -11.87
C GLU A 664 18.38 25.27 -11.44
N ASP A 665 18.59 25.47 -10.13
CA ASP A 665 19.88 25.85 -9.56
C ASP A 665 20.80 24.63 -9.36
N LEU A 666 20.27 23.41 -9.43
CA LEU A 666 21.04 22.16 -9.36
C LEU A 666 21.59 21.77 -10.72
N ILE A 667 22.39 22.64 -11.32
CA ILE A 667 23.13 22.31 -12.53
C ILE A 667 24.08 21.13 -12.20
N PRO A 668 24.12 20.07 -13.02
CA PRO A 668 25.10 19.02 -12.83
C PRO A 668 26.52 19.62 -12.74
N VAL A 669 27.14 19.48 -11.58
CA VAL A 669 28.49 19.98 -11.35
C VAL A 669 29.41 19.32 -12.37
N GLY A 670 30.22 20.10 -13.09
CA GLY A 670 31.10 19.61 -14.14
C GLY A 670 30.67 19.96 -15.57
N ILE A 671 29.41 20.37 -15.81
CA ILE A 671 28.95 20.87 -17.11
C ILE A 671 29.10 22.40 -17.21
N GLN A 672 29.47 23.10 -16.14
CA GLN A 672 29.74 24.54 -16.20
C GLN A 672 30.94 24.83 -17.08
N THR A 673 30.65 25.14 -18.34
CA THR A 673 31.69 25.56 -19.33
C THR A 673 32.23 26.96 -19.10
N ALA A 674 31.71 27.73 -18.15
CA ALA A 674 32.36 28.97 -17.66
C ALA A 674 31.65 29.41 -16.37
N LEU A 675 32.37 29.54 -15.28
CA LEU A 675 31.93 30.40 -14.18
C LEU A 675 31.74 31.82 -14.76
N PRO A 676 30.62 32.52 -14.42
CA PRO A 676 30.53 33.93 -14.71
C PRO A 676 31.77 34.61 -14.10
N LYS A 677 32.53 35.32 -14.88
CA LYS A 677 33.63 36.14 -14.37
C LYS A 677 32.99 37.11 -13.36
N ILE A 678 33.17 36.86 -12.09
CA ILE A 678 32.94 37.84 -11.05
C ILE A 678 34.05 38.91 -11.28
N THR A 679 33.74 39.96 -12.01
CA THR A 679 34.58 41.16 -12.05
C THR A 679 34.34 41.85 -10.69
N TRP A 680 35.29 41.64 -9.80
CA TRP A 680 35.43 42.52 -8.65
C TRP A 680 35.78 43.91 -9.17
N THR A 681 34.83 44.81 -9.21
CA THR A 681 35.18 46.22 -9.25
C THR A 681 35.67 46.54 -7.86
N ASP A 682 36.99 46.68 -7.79
CA ASP A 682 37.66 47.25 -6.65
C ASP A 682 37.07 48.67 -6.43
N GLY A 683 36.45 48.87 -5.27
CA GLY A 683 35.87 50.15 -4.89
C GLY A 683 36.97 51.13 -4.46
N SER A 684 37.86 51.48 -5.35
CA SER A 684 38.74 52.65 -5.17
C SER A 684 38.14 53.85 -5.88
N ASN A 685 37.23 54.53 -5.19
CA ASN A 685 37.22 55.96 -4.90
C ASN A 685 36.05 56.32 -3.99
#